data_484e213541b21ca057485f1e0b917aca
#
_entry.id   484e213541b21ca057485f1e0b917aca
#
_cell.length_a   1.000
_cell.length_b   1.000
_cell.length_c   1.000
_cell.angle_alpha   90.00
_cell.angle_beta   90.00
_cell.angle_gamma   90.00
#
_symmetry.space_group_name_H-M   'P 1'
#
loop_
_entity.id
_entity.type
_entity.pdbx_description
1 polymer ?
#
loop_
_entity_poly.entity_id
_entity_poly.type
_entity_poly.pdbx_seq_one_letter_code
_entity_poly.pdbx_strand_id
1 'polypeptide(L)'
;MAGPPVTAGLKLRLDAGETARLAAWKSDAAVSQLPSLVDGSVSFGQSDRLQQPRAVQVGDGWVLRFDGENDNLRAVGTGLSAESVTVFIVAAPHSNAGDFRGLLAGNAPDRRDYETGLTVDLGPGPGGSLDQLNVEGQGFGGAADLLNSQQPFGQVRVFEVAVDALAGEVRLVVDGRDEGTRPCRKALLSLDELTLGARFYTNGPGAQQVRGSLAGDIAEVLLYDRVLSVEEQLAVRAWLQARHANLAAALPATVPQLLTIGEPLVLAENPPPVQLLAPGFELAELPVVLTNVNNVRYRHDGVLVTLGYNGDVHLLRDTDGDGLEDQAQVFYRNAGSLRGPIGLLPTPPQYAHGTGVFVAAKGKVVLLADTDGDDRADKEIVVATGWQEIAQNVDATGLAMGPDGSLYFGLGTANFANAWLIDESGKAAYDINSVRGTVQRVSPDFSRRETICTGIRFPIAFAFNTRGDLFCTDQEGATWLSNGNPLDELLHIRLDAAAGRVNPTGRQHFGFPPRHPRHNPGVIDEPSTFDFGPQHQSTCGMVFNEPVHGGRVFGPAAWRGQALVAGESRGKIWRTQLVPTEAGYVAATTLIACLQMLTVDVCVSPAGDLVVACHSGPPDWGTGPTGVGRLFRVRYAGTEQPQPLLAWPEGPRELRIAFDRPVDPGLLSGLAERVRVEYGEHVRAGDRFETLVPPYAVVRAQQMRPRFRLPVGSAALSADRRTVLLNTEPLPQRATYAVTLPWSAAGVSGAVAGALPTQHPQVDVELQAHGLQVLTEHSAGSDAASRWLPHLDLSVSQQLTAGSQAHDSLWSELSTGAGVRLR
;
A
#
# COMPACT_ATOMS: atom_id res chain seq x y z
N MET A 1 31.59 -18.32 -31.37
CA MET A 1 31.15 -19.74 -31.12
C MET A 1 30.25 -20.17 -32.28
N ALA A 2 30.15 -21.45 -32.59
CA ALA A 2 29.26 -21.93 -33.68
C ALA A 2 27.79 -21.61 -33.35
N GLY A 3 26.99 -21.33 -34.38
CA GLY A 3 25.56 -21.13 -34.26
C GLY A 3 24.83 -22.38 -33.81
N PRO A 4 23.47 -22.31 -33.63
CA PRO A 4 22.69 -23.48 -33.24
C PRO A 4 22.83 -24.63 -34.25
N PRO A 5 22.85 -25.88 -33.75
CA PRO A 5 23.11 -27.04 -34.62
C PRO A 5 21.98 -27.32 -35.61
N VAL A 6 20.80 -26.80 -35.36
CA VAL A 6 19.60 -26.89 -36.22
C VAL A 6 19.20 -25.49 -36.64
N THR A 7 19.19 -25.21 -37.91
CA THR A 7 18.79 -23.91 -38.47
C THR A 7 17.47 -23.98 -39.28
N ALA A 8 17.09 -25.19 -39.72
CA ALA A 8 15.84 -25.40 -40.47
C ALA A 8 14.62 -25.07 -39.58
N GLY A 9 13.83 -24.11 -40.01
CA GLY A 9 12.66 -23.65 -39.26
C GLY A 9 12.95 -22.66 -38.11
N LEU A 10 14.21 -22.28 -37.89
CA LEU A 10 14.56 -21.27 -36.89
C LEU A 10 14.10 -19.89 -37.35
N LYS A 11 13.19 -19.26 -36.59
CA LYS A 11 12.59 -17.95 -36.90
C LYS A 11 13.09 -16.85 -35.98
N LEU A 12 13.44 -17.19 -34.75
CA LEU A 12 13.88 -16.23 -33.77
C LEU A 12 15.09 -16.80 -32.99
N ARG A 13 16.10 -15.98 -32.84
CA ARG A 13 17.19 -16.21 -31.89
C ARG A 13 17.53 -14.92 -31.19
N LEU A 14 17.29 -14.90 -29.88
CA LEU A 14 17.72 -13.83 -28.98
C LEU A 14 18.86 -14.39 -28.15
N ASP A 15 19.98 -13.68 -28.05
CA ASP A 15 21.17 -14.10 -27.30
C ASP A 15 21.78 -12.87 -26.65
N ALA A 16 21.63 -12.79 -25.32
CA ALA A 16 22.12 -11.66 -24.51
C ALA A 16 23.67 -11.52 -24.66
N GLY A 17 24.40 -12.64 -24.64
CA GLY A 17 25.88 -12.63 -24.73
C GLY A 17 26.42 -12.21 -26.08
N GLU A 18 25.79 -12.65 -27.15
CA GLU A 18 26.20 -12.25 -28.49
C GLU A 18 25.83 -10.80 -28.79
N THR A 19 24.63 -10.38 -28.37
CA THR A 19 24.18 -9.01 -28.51
C THR A 19 25.01 -8.06 -27.64
N ALA A 20 25.36 -8.44 -26.40
CA ALA A 20 26.24 -7.65 -25.53
C ALA A 20 27.59 -7.37 -26.18
N ARG A 21 28.18 -8.38 -26.83
CA ARG A 21 29.43 -8.25 -27.54
C ARG A 21 29.32 -7.35 -28.78
N LEU A 22 28.25 -7.53 -29.58
CA LEU A 22 28.00 -6.75 -30.81
C LEU A 22 27.68 -5.28 -30.49
N ALA A 23 26.90 -5.03 -29.50
CA ALA A 23 26.47 -3.70 -29.05
C ALA A 23 27.41 -3.07 -28.01
N ALA A 24 28.49 -3.76 -27.61
CA ALA A 24 29.45 -3.33 -26.59
C ALA A 24 28.76 -2.91 -25.27
N TRP A 25 27.82 -3.72 -24.80
CA TRP A 25 27.10 -3.43 -23.55
C TRP A 25 28.06 -3.37 -22.36
N LYS A 26 27.76 -2.49 -21.44
CA LYS A 26 28.36 -2.48 -20.11
C LYS A 26 27.43 -3.26 -19.15
N SER A 27 28.01 -3.92 -18.17
CA SER A 27 27.22 -4.56 -17.14
C SER A 27 26.34 -3.52 -16.44
N ASP A 28 25.10 -3.91 -16.16
CA ASP A 28 24.05 -3.06 -15.59
C ASP A 28 23.51 -1.96 -16.53
N ALA A 29 23.81 -2.04 -17.82
CA ALA A 29 23.23 -1.13 -18.79
C ALA A 29 21.75 -1.46 -19.05
N ALA A 30 20.90 -0.44 -19.11
CA ALA A 30 19.50 -0.60 -19.54
C ALA A 30 19.44 -0.96 -21.03
N VAL A 31 18.62 -1.95 -21.37
CA VAL A 31 18.52 -2.50 -22.73
C VAL A 31 17.25 -1.99 -23.40
N SER A 32 17.40 -1.04 -24.31
CA SER A 32 16.29 -0.48 -25.09
C SER A 32 15.95 -1.29 -26.34
N GLN A 33 16.89 -2.11 -26.86
CA GLN A 33 16.69 -2.92 -28.06
C GLN A 33 17.45 -4.24 -27.96
N LEU A 34 16.82 -5.31 -28.45
CA LEU A 34 17.38 -6.65 -28.58
C LEU A 34 17.00 -7.21 -29.96
N PRO A 35 17.90 -7.17 -30.96
CA PRO A 35 17.61 -7.69 -32.27
C PRO A 35 17.70 -9.22 -32.31
N SER A 36 16.87 -9.84 -33.18
CA SER A 36 17.02 -11.25 -33.51
C SER A 36 18.31 -11.49 -34.32
N LEU A 37 19.04 -12.54 -34.00
CA LEU A 37 20.25 -12.93 -34.66
C LEU A 37 20.02 -13.82 -35.92
N VAL A 38 18.76 -14.10 -36.29
CA VAL A 38 18.45 -14.87 -37.51
C VAL A 38 18.55 -14.00 -38.74
N ASP A 39 17.83 -12.90 -38.81
CA ASP A 39 17.79 -12.02 -39.97
C ASP A 39 17.77 -10.52 -39.61
N GLY A 40 17.70 -10.20 -38.33
CA GLY A 40 17.69 -8.82 -37.84
C GLY A 40 16.39 -8.04 -38.13
N SER A 41 15.42 -8.63 -38.84
CA SER A 41 14.14 -7.99 -39.16
C SER A 41 13.23 -7.90 -37.91
N VAL A 42 13.35 -8.85 -37.00
CA VAL A 42 12.63 -8.86 -35.72
C VAL A 42 13.52 -8.26 -34.64
N SER A 43 13.11 -7.15 -34.06
CA SER A 43 13.81 -6.49 -32.96
C SER A 43 12.84 -6.22 -31.83
N PHE A 44 13.20 -6.63 -30.62
CA PHE A 44 12.46 -6.33 -29.40
C PHE A 44 12.89 -4.97 -28.88
N GLY A 45 11.94 -4.13 -28.53
CA GLY A 45 12.21 -2.77 -28.03
C GLY A 45 11.44 -2.40 -26.80
N GLN A 46 12.00 -1.48 -26.02
CA GLN A 46 11.34 -0.79 -24.93
C GLN A 46 11.83 0.66 -24.88
N SER A 47 10.92 1.59 -25.15
CA SER A 47 11.25 3.02 -25.19
C SER A 47 11.28 3.67 -23.81
N ASP A 48 10.51 3.14 -22.85
CA ASP A 48 10.52 3.64 -21.47
C ASP A 48 11.72 3.04 -20.73
N ARG A 49 12.65 3.91 -20.35
CA ARG A 49 13.88 3.51 -19.66
C ARG A 49 13.61 2.82 -18.31
N LEU A 50 12.50 3.12 -17.66
CA LEU A 50 12.11 2.52 -16.37
C LEU A 50 11.52 1.11 -16.52
N GLN A 51 11.23 0.69 -17.76
CA GLN A 51 10.72 -0.63 -18.08
C GLN A 51 11.73 -1.46 -18.89
N GLN A 52 12.99 -0.99 -18.97
CA GLN A 52 14.05 -1.66 -19.70
C GLN A 52 14.79 -2.64 -18.80
N PRO A 53 14.89 -3.92 -19.17
CA PRO A 53 15.71 -4.88 -18.44
C PRO A 53 17.18 -4.49 -18.49
N ARG A 54 17.96 -5.00 -17.54
CA ARG A 54 19.40 -4.73 -17.44
C ARG A 54 20.23 -5.81 -18.11
N ALA A 55 21.24 -5.39 -18.86
CA ALA A 55 22.29 -6.30 -19.32
C ALA A 55 23.26 -6.57 -18.17
N VAL A 56 23.31 -7.80 -17.66
CA VAL A 56 24.17 -8.16 -16.53
C VAL A 56 25.21 -9.17 -16.97
N GLN A 57 26.47 -8.85 -16.73
CA GLN A 57 27.58 -9.78 -16.94
C GLN A 57 27.72 -10.68 -15.71
N VAL A 58 27.69 -11.98 -15.94
CA VAL A 58 27.81 -13.03 -14.91
C VAL A 58 28.93 -13.96 -15.29
N GLY A 59 30.09 -13.86 -14.65
CA GLY A 59 31.29 -14.54 -15.08
C GLY A 59 31.65 -14.12 -16.51
N ASP A 60 31.80 -15.09 -17.39
CA ASP A 60 32.09 -14.85 -18.83
C ASP A 60 30.79 -14.76 -19.67
N GLY A 61 29.61 -14.94 -19.04
CA GLY A 61 28.32 -14.93 -19.71
C GLY A 61 27.57 -13.60 -19.50
N TRP A 62 26.46 -13.46 -20.22
CA TRP A 62 25.57 -12.33 -20.13
C TRP A 62 24.13 -12.79 -20.02
N VAL A 63 23.32 -12.02 -19.27
CA VAL A 63 21.87 -12.19 -19.16
C VAL A 63 21.16 -10.85 -19.30
N LEU A 64 19.91 -10.90 -19.70
CA LEU A 64 18.97 -9.81 -19.49
C LEU A 64 18.28 -10.05 -18.15
N ARG A 65 18.47 -9.16 -17.21
CA ARG A 65 17.83 -9.20 -15.89
C ARG A 65 16.60 -8.35 -15.87
N PHE A 66 15.49 -8.96 -15.53
CA PHE A 66 14.16 -8.37 -15.36
C PHE A 66 13.86 -8.24 -13.86
N ASP A 67 13.35 -7.07 -13.45
CA ASP A 67 13.18 -6.70 -12.04
C ASP A 67 11.95 -7.30 -11.35
N GLY A 68 11.02 -7.85 -12.12
CA GLY A 68 9.74 -8.36 -11.60
C GLY A 68 8.66 -7.32 -11.38
N GLU A 69 8.93 -6.06 -11.68
CA GLU A 69 7.98 -4.96 -11.52
C GLU A 69 7.33 -4.56 -12.83
N ASN A 70 8.13 -4.15 -13.81
CA ASN A 70 7.61 -3.62 -15.07
C ASN A 70 8.51 -3.86 -16.28
N ASP A 71 9.67 -4.46 -16.12
CA ASP A 71 10.61 -4.73 -17.19
C ASP A 71 10.02 -5.65 -18.27
N ASN A 72 10.19 -5.26 -19.52
CA ASN A 72 9.77 -6.05 -20.68
C ASN A 72 10.46 -5.57 -21.94
N LEU A 73 10.52 -6.43 -22.95
CA LEU A 73 10.89 -6.07 -24.32
C LEU A 73 9.82 -6.59 -25.28
N ARG A 74 9.40 -5.79 -26.27
CA ARG A 74 8.36 -6.19 -27.24
C ARG A 74 8.85 -6.04 -28.67
N ALA A 75 8.49 -7.01 -29.50
CA ALA A 75 8.56 -6.93 -30.95
C ALA A 75 7.12 -6.91 -31.52
N VAL A 76 6.85 -6.02 -32.45
CA VAL A 76 5.55 -5.81 -33.06
C VAL A 76 5.67 -5.87 -34.59
N GLY A 77 4.71 -6.52 -35.24
CA GLY A 77 4.72 -6.67 -36.70
C GLY A 77 5.78 -7.64 -37.18
N THR A 78 6.03 -8.73 -36.45
CA THR A 78 7.02 -9.75 -36.81
C THR A 78 6.61 -10.56 -38.04
N GLY A 79 5.32 -10.62 -38.37
CA GLY A 79 4.77 -11.46 -39.42
C GLY A 79 4.85 -12.96 -39.12
N LEU A 80 5.23 -13.37 -37.92
CA LEU A 80 5.39 -14.77 -37.56
C LEU A 80 4.05 -15.43 -37.21
N SER A 81 3.84 -16.63 -37.71
CA SER A 81 2.75 -17.51 -37.32
C SER A 81 3.10 -18.95 -37.65
N ALA A 82 2.58 -19.91 -36.88
CA ALA A 82 2.82 -21.33 -37.11
C ALA A 82 1.70 -22.19 -36.49
N GLU A 83 1.42 -23.37 -37.07
CA GLU A 83 0.50 -24.35 -36.44
C GLU A 83 1.21 -25.19 -35.37
N SER A 84 2.53 -25.37 -35.53
CA SER A 84 3.38 -26.08 -34.57
C SER A 84 4.65 -25.28 -34.35
N VAL A 85 5.15 -25.32 -33.13
CA VAL A 85 6.38 -24.60 -32.74
C VAL A 85 7.23 -25.43 -31.77
N THR A 86 8.54 -25.16 -31.77
CA THR A 86 9.45 -25.56 -30.69
C THR A 86 10.14 -24.31 -30.17
N VAL A 87 10.04 -24.07 -28.86
CA VAL A 87 10.66 -22.93 -28.20
C VAL A 87 11.65 -23.41 -27.15
N PHE A 88 12.85 -22.88 -27.18
CA PHE A 88 13.83 -23.06 -26.11
C PHE A 88 14.05 -21.71 -25.42
N ILE A 89 14.04 -21.69 -24.09
CA ILE A 89 14.34 -20.51 -23.28
C ILE A 89 15.40 -20.90 -22.26
N VAL A 90 16.56 -20.23 -22.31
CA VAL A 90 17.59 -20.35 -21.28
C VAL A 90 17.37 -19.22 -20.29
N ALA A 91 16.88 -19.58 -19.11
CA ALA A 91 16.50 -18.59 -18.11
C ALA A 91 16.78 -19.07 -16.69
N ALA A 92 16.88 -18.12 -15.77
CA ALA A 92 16.95 -18.35 -14.34
C ALA A 92 15.87 -17.51 -13.68
N PRO A 93 14.64 -17.99 -13.51
CA PRO A 93 13.61 -17.32 -12.72
C PRO A 93 14.08 -17.13 -11.28
N HIS A 94 13.88 -15.95 -10.71
CA HIS A 94 14.25 -15.63 -9.34
C HIS A 94 13.08 -15.73 -8.37
N SER A 95 11.85 -15.54 -8.87
CA SER A 95 10.62 -15.61 -8.10
C SER A 95 9.44 -15.78 -9.03
N ASN A 96 8.40 -16.46 -8.56
CA ASN A 96 7.07 -16.48 -9.18
C ASN A 96 6.06 -15.67 -8.35
N ALA A 97 6.51 -14.83 -7.41
CA ALA A 97 5.64 -13.95 -6.64
C ALA A 97 4.89 -13.00 -7.57
N GLY A 98 3.57 -13.03 -7.52
CA GLY A 98 2.66 -12.39 -8.45
C GLY A 98 2.04 -13.39 -9.43
N ASP A 99 1.08 -12.90 -10.24
CA ASP A 99 0.35 -13.78 -11.15
C ASP A 99 1.05 -13.88 -12.50
N PHE A 100 1.26 -15.11 -13.00
CA PHE A 100 1.62 -15.42 -14.37
C PHE A 100 2.84 -14.63 -14.91
N ARG A 101 4.00 -14.75 -14.24
CA ARG A 101 5.25 -14.11 -14.63
C ARG A 101 5.75 -14.65 -15.96
N GLY A 102 5.71 -13.84 -17.04
CA GLY A 102 5.98 -14.30 -18.39
C GLY A 102 7.47 -14.45 -18.70
N LEU A 103 7.86 -15.62 -19.22
CA LEU A 103 9.15 -15.80 -19.87
C LEU A 103 9.10 -15.30 -21.31
N LEU A 104 8.09 -15.78 -22.06
CA LEU A 104 7.83 -15.40 -23.44
C LEU A 104 6.34 -15.47 -23.70
N ALA A 105 5.79 -14.47 -24.38
CA ALA A 105 4.42 -14.47 -24.87
C ALA A 105 4.39 -14.03 -26.34
N GLY A 106 3.46 -14.60 -27.11
CA GLY A 106 3.16 -14.22 -28.48
C GLY A 106 1.68 -14.06 -28.68
N ASN A 107 1.26 -13.09 -29.49
CA ASN A 107 -0.15 -12.78 -29.75
C ASN A 107 -0.37 -12.17 -31.14
N ALA A 108 -1.62 -12.18 -31.58
CA ALA A 108 -2.06 -11.32 -32.69
C ALA A 108 -2.15 -9.86 -32.21
N PRO A 109 -2.03 -8.88 -33.13
CA PRO A 109 -2.05 -7.47 -32.76
C PRO A 109 -3.24 -7.11 -31.87
N ASP A 110 -2.94 -6.47 -30.73
CA ASP A 110 -3.90 -6.03 -29.72
C ASP A 110 -4.83 -7.15 -29.15
N ARG A 111 -4.40 -8.42 -29.24
CA ARG A 111 -5.15 -9.56 -28.70
C ARG A 111 -4.41 -10.17 -27.52
N ARG A 112 -5.15 -10.92 -26.70
CA ARG A 112 -4.60 -11.67 -25.57
C ARG A 112 -3.67 -12.78 -26.06
N ASP A 113 -2.54 -12.90 -25.39
CA ASP A 113 -1.51 -13.91 -25.70
C ASP A 113 -2.06 -15.34 -25.63
N TYR A 114 -2.81 -15.68 -24.59
CA TYR A 114 -3.37 -17.01 -24.37
C TYR A 114 -4.56 -17.36 -25.28
N GLU A 115 -5.17 -16.39 -25.98
CA GLU A 115 -6.27 -16.61 -26.91
C GLU A 115 -5.81 -16.82 -28.36
N THR A 116 -4.74 -16.13 -28.76
CA THR A 116 -4.37 -16.05 -30.19
C THR A 116 -2.97 -16.55 -30.49
N GLY A 117 -2.13 -16.70 -29.51
CA GLY A 117 -0.74 -17.08 -29.67
C GLY A 117 -0.28 -18.19 -28.73
N LEU A 118 0.84 -17.94 -28.07
CA LEU A 118 1.48 -18.85 -27.13
C LEU A 118 2.03 -18.05 -25.97
N THR A 119 1.85 -18.52 -24.75
CA THR A 119 2.54 -17.99 -23.57
C THR A 119 3.22 -19.09 -22.78
N VAL A 120 4.40 -18.77 -22.24
CA VAL A 120 5.17 -19.57 -21.31
C VAL A 120 5.43 -18.70 -20.11
N ASP A 121 4.89 -19.05 -18.94
CA ASP A 121 4.98 -18.26 -17.72
C ASP A 121 5.08 -19.15 -16.47
N LEU A 122 5.37 -18.52 -15.33
CA LEU A 122 5.63 -19.21 -14.06
C LEU A 122 4.34 -19.56 -13.28
N GLY A 123 3.16 -19.50 -13.93
CA GLY A 123 1.88 -19.84 -13.31
C GLY A 123 1.41 -18.84 -12.25
N PRO A 124 0.32 -19.15 -11.56
CA PRO A 124 -0.25 -18.29 -10.52
C PRO A 124 0.49 -18.47 -9.18
N GLY A 125 1.71 -17.93 -9.04
CA GLY A 125 2.48 -17.99 -7.79
C GLY A 125 1.73 -17.44 -6.56
N PRO A 126 2.42 -17.30 -5.41
CA PRO A 126 3.84 -17.54 -5.17
C PRO A 126 4.13 -18.94 -4.61
N GLY A 127 5.30 -19.48 -4.96
CA GLY A 127 5.88 -20.66 -4.33
C GLY A 127 7.24 -20.36 -3.70
N GLY A 128 7.69 -21.24 -2.81
CA GLY A 128 9.06 -21.20 -2.25
C GLY A 128 10.15 -21.69 -3.23
N SER A 129 9.74 -22.17 -4.39
CA SER A 129 10.58 -22.71 -5.45
C SER A 129 9.85 -22.58 -6.78
N LEU A 130 10.55 -22.83 -7.87
CA LEU A 130 9.94 -22.99 -9.19
C LEU A 130 9.26 -24.37 -9.23
N ASP A 131 7.97 -24.37 -8.99
CA ASP A 131 7.11 -25.57 -8.92
C ASP A 131 5.91 -25.49 -9.88
N GLN A 132 5.82 -24.42 -10.66
CA GLN A 132 4.80 -24.20 -11.68
C GLN A 132 5.41 -23.63 -12.96
N LEU A 133 4.95 -24.14 -14.09
CA LEU A 133 5.17 -23.56 -15.40
C LEU A 133 3.90 -23.71 -16.25
N ASN A 134 3.23 -22.61 -16.50
CA ASN A 134 2.05 -22.56 -17.33
C ASN A 134 2.43 -22.41 -18.80
N VAL A 135 1.82 -23.25 -19.65
CA VAL A 135 1.90 -23.13 -21.10
C VAL A 135 0.51 -23.08 -21.65
N GLU A 136 0.14 -21.96 -22.23
CA GLU A 136 -1.20 -21.65 -22.69
C GLU A 136 -1.16 -21.01 -24.08
N GLY A 137 -2.22 -21.19 -24.89
CA GLY A 137 -2.26 -20.58 -26.20
C GLY A 137 -3.48 -20.97 -27.01
N GLN A 138 -3.50 -20.54 -28.28
CA GLN A 138 -4.61 -20.84 -29.18
C GLN A 138 -4.71 -22.35 -29.45
N GLY A 139 -5.87 -22.90 -29.14
CA GLY A 139 -6.13 -24.32 -29.24
C GLY A 139 -5.86 -25.13 -27.97
N PHE A 140 -5.24 -24.53 -26.96
CA PHE A 140 -4.97 -25.09 -25.63
C PHE A 140 -5.09 -24.00 -24.55
N GLY A 141 -6.16 -23.24 -24.59
CA GLY A 141 -6.45 -22.19 -23.62
C GLY A 141 -6.79 -22.71 -22.23
N GLY A 142 -6.69 -21.85 -21.25
CA GLY A 142 -6.85 -22.13 -19.84
C GLY A 142 -5.52 -22.50 -19.16
N ALA A 143 -5.22 -21.80 -18.07
CA ALA A 143 -3.97 -22.00 -17.35
C ALA A 143 -3.80 -23.46 -16.93
N ALA A 144 -2.64 -24.03 -17.22
CA ALA A 144 -2.28 -25.41 -16.87
C ALA A 144 -0.81 -25.48 -16.50
N ASP A 145 -0.56 -25.91 -15.31
CA ASP A 145 0.78 -26.22 -14.87
C ASP A 145 1.27 -27.51 -15.54
N LEU A 146 2.40 -27.44 -16.19
CA LEU A 146 3.05 -28.60 -16.81
C LEU A 146 4.34 -29.04 -16.08
N LEU A 147 4.75 -28.32 -15.03
CA LEU A 147 5.95 -28.65 -14.29
C LEU A 147 5.64 -29.69 -13.21
N ASN A 148 6.20 -30.90 -13.36
CA ASN A 148 6.03 -31.98 -12.41
C ASN A 148 7.16 -32.10 -11.37
N SER A 149 8.15 -31.23 -11.46
CA SER A 149 9.30 -31.20 -10.54
C SER A 149 9.39 -29.85 -9.82
N GLN A 150 9.94 -29.90 -8.64
CA GLN A 150 10.24 -28.69 -7.88
C GLN A 150 11.70 -28.30 -8.12
N GLN A 151 11.93 -27.07 -8.55
CA GLN A 151 13.25 -26.55 -8.89
C GLN A 151 13.60 -25.33 -8.01
N PRO A 152 14.87 -25.16 -7.59
CA PRO A 152 15.26 -23.94 -6.91
C PRO A 152 15.24 -22.74 -7.86
N PHE A 153 14.81 -21.59 -7.36
CA PHE A 153 14.98 -20.32 -8.06
C PHE A 153 16.44 -19.93 -8.22
N GLY A 154 16.72 -19.01 -9.16
CA GLY A 154 18.03 -18.42 -9.40
C GLY A 154 19.01 -19.35 -10.13
N GLN A 155 18.59 -20.51 -10.55
CA GLN A 155 19.42 -21.44 -11.33
C GLN A 155 19.06 -21.39 -12.81
N VAL A 156 20.09 -21.38 -13.66
CA VAL A 156 19.91 -21.42 -15.10
C VAL A 156 19.33 -22.77 -15.52
N ARG A 157 18.25 -22.71 -16.28
CA ARG A 157 17.55 -23.88 -16.84
C ARG A 157 17.35 -23.71 -18.34
N VAL A 158 17.24 -24.80 -19.05
CA VAL A 158 16.79 -24.86 -20.44
C VAL A 158 15.35 -25.35 -20.44
N PHE A 159 14.41 -24.45 -20.60
CA PHE A 159 13.00 -24.74 -20.80
C PHE A 159 12.77 -25.01 -22.30
N GLU A 160 12.16 -26.12 -22.62
CA GLU A 160 11.77 -26.49 -23.97
C GLU A 160 10.28 -26.74 -24.01
N VAL A 161 9.58 -26.02 -24.87
CA VAL A 161 8.13 -26.15 -25.11
C VAL A 161 7.92 -26.54 -26.58
N ALA A 162 7.28 -27.67 -26.80
CA ALA A 162 6.87 -28.11 -28.14
C ALA A 162 5.33 -28.12 -28.23
N VAL A 163 4.78 -27.40 -29.20
CA VAL A 163 3.37 -27.47 -29.60
C VAL A 163 3.30 -28.28 -30.88
N ASP A 164 2.76 -29.47 -30.81
CA ASP A 164 2.58 -30.36 -31.94
C ASP A 164 1.10 -30.45 -32.34
N ALA A 165 0.72 -29.63 -33.34
CA ALA A 165 -0.64 -29.58 -33.84
C ALA A 165 -1.05 -30.88 -34.54
N LEU A 166 -0.11 -31.71 -35.03
CA LEU A 166 -0.39 -33.00 -35.68
C LEU A 166 -0.61 -34.10 -34.66
N ALA A 167 0.23 -34.17 -33.63
CA ALA A 167 0.05 -35.08 -32.50
C ALA A 167 -1.08 -34.63 -31.55
N GLY A 168 -1.49 -33.37 -31.59
CA GLY A 168 -2.50 -32.81 -30.70
C GLY A 168 -2.01 -32.63 -29.28
N GLU A 169 -0.73 -32.35 -29.08
CA GLU A 169 -0.07 -32.29 -27.78
C GLU A 169 0.83 -31.06 -27.63
N VAL A 170 0.81 -30.48 -26.45
CA VAL A 170 1.84 -29.54 -25.94
C VAL A 170 2.68 -30.25 -24.90
N ARG A 171 4.00 -30.17 -25.02
CA ARG A 171 4.94 -30.84 -24.13
C ARG A 171 5.95 -29.86 -23.55
N LEU A 172 6.24 -30.03 -22.25
CA LEU A 172 7.27 -29.30 -21.52
C LEU A 172 8.43 -30.24 -21.18
N VAL A 173 9.65 -29.80 -21.46
CA VAL A 173 10.87 -30.46 -21.04
C VAL A 173 11.78 -29.41 -20.35
N VAL A 174 12.34 -29.75 -19.19
CA VAL A 174 13.28 -28.87 -18.46
C VAL A 174 14.58 -29.61 -18.26
N ASP A 175 15.69 -29.04 -18.74
CA ASP A 175 17.04 -29.62 -18.70
C ASP A 175 17.12 -31.08 -19.23
N GLY A 176 16.20 -31.43 -20.13
CA GLY A 176 16.13 -32.77 -20.72
C GLY A 176 15.24 -33.74 -19.98
N ARG A 177 14.64 -33.34 -18.87
CA ARG A 177 13.62 -34.08 -18.17
C ARG A 177 12.26 -33.74 -18.73
N ASP A 178 11.51 -34.78 -19.07
CA ASP A 178 10.10 -34.64 -19.45
C ASP A 178 9.28 -34.27 -18.22
N GLU A 179 8.63 -33.12 -18.22
CA GLU A 179 7.91 -32.61 -17.07
C GLU A 179 6.40 -32.86 -17.21
N GLY A 180 5.80 -32.51 -18.33
CA GLY A 180 4.38 -32.73 -18.49
C GLY A 180 3.87 -32.40 -19.89
N THR A 181 2.65 -32.84 -20.16
CA THR A 181 1.97 -32.64 -21.43
C THR A 181 0.52 -32.20 -21.21
N ARG A 182 -0.03 -31.55 -22.22
CA ARG A 182 -1.46 -31.24 -22.30
C ARG A 182 -1.98 -31.40 -23.74
N PRO A 183 -3.27 -31.72 -23.94
CA PRO A 183 -3.83 -31.79 -25.28
C PRO A 183 -3.95 -30.40 -25.91
N CYS A 184 -3.73 -30.33 -27.21
CA CYS A 184 -4.02 -29.14 -28.01
C CYS A 184 -4.89 -29.48 -29.22
N ARG A 185 -5.63 -28.49 -29.70
CA ARG A 185 -6.33 -28.56 -31.00
C ARG A 185 -5.47 -27.90 -32.05
N LYS A 186 -5.52 -28.39 -33.30
CA LYS A 186 -4.87 -27.72 -34.41
C LYS A 186 -5.38 -26.29 -34.53
N ALA A 187 -4.50 -25.30 -34.40
CA ALA A 187 -4.78 -23.89 -34.54
C ALA A 187 -3.55 -23.15 -35.04
N LEU A 188 -3.74 -22.00 -35.64
CA LEU A 188 -2.64 -21.13 -36.10
C LEU A 188 -2.27 -20.21 -34.92
N LEU A 189 -1.12 -20.42 -34.35
CA LEU A 189 -0.55 -19.53 -33.35
C LEU A 189 -0.07 -18.24 -34.03
N SER A 190 -0.62 -17.10 -33.63
CA SER A 190 -0.13 -15.80 -34.05
C SER A 190 1.02 -15.38 -33.14
N LEU A 191 2.16 -15.09 -33.72
CA LEU A 191 3.35 -14.60 -33.06
C LEU A 191 3.76 -13.23 -33.62
N ASP A 192 2.77 -12.49 -34.22
CA ASP A 192 2.99 -11.20 -34.86
C ASP A 192 3.43 -10.12 -33.86
N GLU A 193 3.02 -10.24 -32.64
CA GLU A 193 3.60 -9.53 -31.50
C GLU A 193 4.24 -10.53 -30.55
N LEU A 194 5.44 -10.21 -30.06
CA LEU A 194 6.17 -11.02 -29.09
C LEU A 194 6.56 -10.15 -27.89
N THR A 195 6.40 -10.69 -26.69
CA THR A 195 6.78 -10.04 -25.42
C THR A 195 7.75 -10.94 -24.67
N LEU A 196 8.92 -10.42 -24.33
CA LEU A 196 9.96 -11.09 -23.55
C LEU A 196 9.97 -10.53 -22.13
N GLY A 197 10.03 -11.41 -21.12
CA GLY A 197 10.06 -11.04 -19.71
C GLY A 197 8.73 -10.56 -19.14
N ALA A 198 7.64 -10.73 -19.90
CA ALA A 198 6.28 -10.44 -19.42
C ALA A 198 5.22 -11.13 -20.32
N ARG A 199 3.97 -10.98 -19.97
CA ARG A 199 2.78 -11.39 -20.75
C ARG A 199 2.08 -10.17 -21.35
N PHE A 200 1.15 -10.40 -22.30
CA PHE A 200 0.34 -9.35 -22.90
C PHE A 200 -1.15 -9.72 -22.90
N TYR A 201 -1.87 -9.26 -21.87
CA TYR A 201 -3.30 -9.56 -21.72
C TYR A 201 -4.01 -8.57 -20.76
N THR A 202 -5.35 -8.55 -20.87
CA THR A 202 -6.26 -7.94 -19.89
C THR A 202 -7.51 -8.81 -19.80
N ASN A 203 -7.89 -9.26 -18.60
CA ASN A 203 -9.10 -10.08 -18.38
C ASN A 203 -10.39 -9.26 -18.28
N GLY A 204 -10.29 -7.95 -18.13
CA GLY A 204 -11.41 -6.99 -18.07
C GLY A 204 -11.72 -6.33 -19.41
N PRO A 205 -12.75 -5.48 -19.46
CA PRO A 205 -13.08 -4.67 -20.63
C PRO A 205 -12.07 -3.52 -20.76
N GLY A 206 -11.07 -3.66 -21.58
CA GLY A 206 -10.05 -2.64 -21.80
C GLY A 206 -9.03 -3.07 -22.83
N ALA A 207 -8.16 -2.15 -23.24
CA ALA A 207 -7.03 -2.46 -24.11
C ALA A 207 -6.10 -3.48 -23.43
N GLN A 208 -5.51 -4.36 -24.25
CA GLN A 208 -4.53 -5.31 -23.74
C GLN A 208 -3.29 -4.56 -23.22
N GLN A 209 -2.65 -5.11 -22.20
CA GLN A 209 -1.53 -4.49 -21.51
C GLN A 209 -0.43 -5.50 -21.24
N VAL A 210 0.80 -5.02 -21.10
CA VAL A 210 1.90 -5.81 -20.54
C VAL A 210 1.62 -6.06 -19.05
N ARG A 211 1.69 -7.33 -18.64
CA ARG A 211 1.47 -7.79 -17.27
C ARG A 211 2.36 -8.97 -16.94
N GLY A 212 2.45 -9.30 -15.66
CA GLY A 212 3.22 -10.45 -15.21
C GLY A 212 4.70 -10.31 -15.56
N SER A 213 5.32 -9.18 -15.22
CA SER A 213 6.75 -8.95 -15.46
C SER A 213 7.59 -9.95 -14.68
N LEU A 214 8.56 -10.55 -15.34
CA LEU A 214 9.45 -11.57 -14.81
C LEU A 214 10.40 -10.98 -13.76
N ALA A 215 10.53 -11.64 -12.62
CA ALA A 215 11.68 -11.49 -11.75
C ALA A 215 12.67 -12.60 -12.12
N GLY A 216 13.72 -12.28 -12.89
CA GLY A 216 14.61 -13.34 -13.36
C GLY A 216 15.54 -12.92 -14.48
N ASP A 217 16.38 -13.86 -14.88
CA ASP A 217 17.37 -13.68 -15.92
C ASP A 217 17.01 -14.51 -17.16
N ILE A 218 17.16 -13.92 -18.36
CA ILE A 218 17.03 -14.63 -19.64
C ILE A 218 18.35 -14.49 -20.40
N ALA A 219 18.96 -15.62 -20.79
CA ALA A 219 20.21 -15.65 -21.51
C ALA A 219 20.03 -15.83 -23.03
N GLU A 220 19.20 -16.78 -23.45
CA GLU A 220 18.99 -17.08 -24.86
C GLU A 220 17.55 -17.61 -25.10
N VAL A 221 16.96 -17.25 -26.24
CA VAL A 221 15.67 -17.77 -26.71
C VAL A 221 15.79 -18.21 -28.15
N LEU A 222 15.32 -19.44 -28.45
CA LEU A 222 15.19 -19.95 -29.82
C LEU A 222 13.71 -20.29 -30.07
N LEU A 223 13.19 -19.92 -31.26
CA LEU A 223 11.85 -20.28 -31.72
C LEU A 223 11.90 -20.85 -33.11
N TYR A 224 11.36 -22.05 -33.27
CA TYR A 224 11.22 -22.76 -34.53
C TYR A 224 9.74 -22.83 -34.91
N ASP A 225 9.43 -22.64 -36.21
CA ASP A 225 8.05 -22.72 -36.77
C ASP A 225 7.57 -24.16 -37.05
N ARG A 226 8.16 -25.13 -36.39
CA ARG A 226 7.85 -26.54 -36.48
C ARG A 226 8.21 -27.29 -35.20
N VAL A 227 7.69 -28.50 -35.04
CA VAL A 227 8.22 -29.44 -34.06
C VAL A 227 9.57 -30.00 -34.53
N LEU A 228 10.57 -29.90 -33.69
CA LEU A 228 11.87 -30.53 -33.94
C LEU A 228 11.78 -32.04 -33.66
N SER A 229 12.54 -32.86 -34.43
CA SER A 229 12.67 -34.27 -34.10
C SER A 229 13.37 -34.45 -32.73
N VAL A 230 13.25 -35.66 -32.17
CA VAL A 230 13.90 -35.96 -30.88
C VAL A 230 15.41 -35.74 -30.96
N GLU A 231 16.02 -36.15 -32.07
CA GLU A 231 17.47 -35.95 -32.28
C GLU A 231 17.85 -34.48 -32.40
N GLU A 232 17.01 -33.69 -33.07
CA GLU A 232 17.21 -32.25 -33.21
C GLU A 232 17.02 -31.56 -31.84
N GLN A 233 15.99 -31.92 -31.06
CA GLN A 233 15.76 -31.39 -29.71
C GLN A 233 16.95 -31.69 -28.79
N LEU A 234 17.43 -32.94 -28.79
CA LEU A 234 18.62 -33.34 -28.03
C LEU A 234 19.87 -32.53 -28.44
N ALA A 235 20.08 -32.34 -29.75
CA ALA A 235 21.24 -31.61 -30.26
C ALA A 235 21.18 -30.12 -29.85
N VAL A 236 20.02 -29.46 -29.97
CA VAL A 236 19.85 -28.05 -29.59
C VAL A 236 20.00 -27.87 -28.08
N ARG A 237 19.41 -28.74 -27.29
CA ARG A 237 19.50 -28.69 -25.82
C ARG A 237 20.94 -28.90 -25.35
N ALA A 238 21.62 -29.91 -25.85
CA ALA A 238 23.03 -30.16 -25.49
C ALA A 238 23.93 -28.98 -25.88
N TRP A 239 23.65 -28.35 -27.03
CA TRP A 239 24.36 -27.15 -27.44
C TRP A 239 24.11 -25.97 -26.50
N LEU A 240 22.85 -25.70 -26.10
CA LEU A 240 22.50 -24.65 -25.15
C LEU A 240 23.12 -24.87 -23.78
N GLN A 241 23.05 -26.12 -23.25
CA GLN A 241 23.64 -26.47 -21.98
C GLN A 241 25.18 -26.30 -21.98
N ALA A 242 25.86 -26.74 -23.04
CA ALA A 242 27.31 -26.55 -23.19
C ALA A 242 27.69 -25.07 -23.34
N ARG A 243 26.88 -24.31 -24.10
CA ARG A 243 27.09 -22.88 -24.31
C ARG A 243 26.98 -22.05 -23.04
N HIS A 244 26.01 -22.37 -22.19
CA HIS A 244 25.73 -21.64 -20.98
C HIS A 244 26.25 -22.33 -19.70
N ALA A 245 27.13 -23.32 -19.81
CA ALA A 245 27.66 -24.05 -18.66
C ALA A 245 28.36 -23.16 -17.63
N ASN A 246 29.16 -22.20 -18.09
CA ASN A 246 29.85 -21.24 -17.23
C ASN A 246 28.85 -20.28 -16.55
N LEU A 247 27.82 -19.87 -17.27
CA LEU A 247 26.74 -19.04 -16.74
C LEU A 247 25.97 -19.81 -15.66
N ALA A 248 25.62 -21.07 -15.92
CA ALA A 248 24.93 -21.95 -14.97
C ALA A 248 25.75 -22.19 -13.69
N ALA A 249 27.08 -22.26 -13.80
CA ALA A 249 27.96 -22.41 -12.63
C ALA A 249 28.11 -21.10 -11.84
N ALA A 250 28.07 -19.94 -12.51
CA ALA A 250 28.35 -18.65 -11.89
C ALA A 250 27.09 -17.95 -11.34
N LEU A 251 25.91 -18.14 -11.95
CA LEU A 251 24.71 -17.38 -11.64
C LEU A 251 24.24 -17.53 -10.17
N PRO A 252 24.26 -18.71 -9.57
CA PRO A 252 23.86 -18.85 -8.16
C PRO A 252 24.69 -18.01 -7.18
N ALA A 253 25.95 -17.73 -7.52
CA ALA A 253 26.86 -16.92 -6.71
C ALA A 253 26.66 -15.41 -6.93
N THR A 254 26.08 -15.02 -8.05
CA THR A 254 25.89 -13.61 -8.45
C THR A 254 24.43 -13.16 -8.35
N VAL A 255 23.48 -14.09 -8.20
CA VAL A 255 22.14 -13.73 -7.76
C VAL A 255 22.29 -13.10 -6.38
N PRO A 256 21.93 -11.83 -6.18
CA PRO A 256 22.00 -11.24 -4.86
C PRO A 256 21.27 -12.15 -3.88
N GLN A 257 21.85 -12.42 -2.71
CA GLN A 257 21.17 -13.20 -1.65
C GLN A 257 19.80 -12.63 -1.26
N LEU A 258 19.53 -11.42 -1.67
CA LEU A 258 18.26 -10.69 -1.58
C LEU A 258 17.11 -11.34 -2.34
N LEU A 259 17.40 -12.13 -3.36
CA LEU A 259 16.43 -12.95 -4.09
C LEU A 259 16.29 -14.36 -3.51
N THR A 260 16.94 -14.64 -2.38
CA THR A 260 16.60 -15.79 -1.59
C THR A 260 15.16 -15.61 -1.10
N ILE A 261 14.37 -16.57 -1.45
CA ILE A 261 12.98 -16.82 -1.16
C ILE A 261 12.49 -15.98 0.01
N GLY A 262 11.83 -14.84 -0.30
CA GLY A 262 11.09 -14.12 0.72
C GLY A 262 9.86 -14.95 1.06
N GLU A 263 9.59 -15.07 2.33
CA GLU A 263 8.38 -15.72 2.79
C GLU A 263 7.19 -14.77 2.63
N PRO A 264 5.99 -15.28 2.33
CA PRO A 264 4.79 -14.45 2.38
C PRO A 264 4.53 -14.00 3.83
N LEU A 265 3.67 -13.00 4.00
CA LEU A 265 3.24 -12.60 5.32
C LEU A 265 2.58 -13.76 6.06
N VAL A 266 3.17 -14.18 7.17
CA VAL A 266 2.58 -15.17 8.08
C VAL A 266 1.83 -14.41 9.18
N LEU A 267 0.51 -14.51 9.15
CA LEU A 267 -0.34 -13.93 10.18
C LEU A 267 -0.12 -14.62 11.52
N ALA A 268 -0.31 -13.89 12.61
CA ALA A 268 -0.24 -14.45 13.95
C ALA A 268 -1.37 -15.48 14.14
N GLU A 269 -1.02 -16.65 14.67
CA GLU A 269 -2.00 -17.67 15.04
C GLU A 269 -2.80 -17.22 16.27
N ASN A 270 -4.15 -17.27 16.17
CA ASN A 270 -5.05 -16.91 17.25
C ASN A 270 -4.70 -15.56 17.93
N PRO A 271 -4.58 -14.45 17.19
CA PRO A 271 -4.23 -13.18 17.78
C PRO A 271 -5.34 -12.72 18.76
N PRO A 272 -4.99 -11.96 19.81
CA PRO A 272 -6.00 -11.43 20.70
C PRO A 272 -6.93 -10.46 19.95
N PRO A 273 -8.16 -10.20 20.43
CA PRO A 273 -9.07 -9.22 19.81
C PRO A 273 -8.42 -7.86 19.61
N VAL A 274 -7.55 -7.44 20.51
CA VAL A 274 -6.71 -6.26 20.42
C VAL A 274 -5.29 -6.60 20.81
N GLN A 275 -4.35 -6.49 19.89
CA GLN A 275 -2.92 -6.60 20.15
C GLN A 275 -2.34 -5.22 20.40
N LEU A 276 -1.88 -4.98 21.64
CA LEU A 276 -1.16 -3.77 21.98
C LEU A 276 0.33 -3.88 21.58
N LEU A 277 0.86 -2.84 20.96
CA LEU A 277 2.22 -2.77 20.44
C LEU A 277 3.07 -1.71 21.14
N ALA A 278 2.56 -1.14 22.20
CA ALA A 278 3.24 -0.23 23.11
C ALA A 278 3.18 -0.78 24.53
N PRO A 279 4.27 -0.69 25.32
CA PRO A 279 4.30 -1.21 26.69
C PRO A 279 3.52 -0.32 27.66
N GLY A 280 3.04 -0.91 28.75
CA GLY A 280 2.39 -0.19 29.86
C GLY A 280 0.93 0.16 29.64
N PHE A 281 0.26 -0.43 28.65
CA PHE A 281 -1.15 -0.24 28.43
C PHE A 281 -1.96 -1.47 28.82
N GLU A 282 -3.16 -1.24 29.33
CA GLU A 282 -4.17 -2.23 29.67
C GLU A 282 -5.40 -2.03 28.78
N LEU A 283 -6.15 -3.11 28.57
CA LEU A 283 -7.31 -3.13 27.70
C LEU A 283 -8.53 -3.65 28.46
N ALA A 284 -9.66 -2.97 28.31
CA ALA A 284 -10.97 -3.46 28.72
C ALA A 284 -12.00 -3.23 27.60
N GLU A 285 -13.04 -4.03 27.57
CA GLU A 285 -14.21 -3.81 26.72
C GLU A 285 -15.32 -3.17 27.55
N LEU A 286 -15.98 -2.14 27.02
CA LEU A 286 -17.12 -1.53 27.69
C LEU A 286 -18.29 -2.53 27.71
N PRO A 287 -18.96 -2.73 28.85
CA PRO A 287 -20.02 -3.73 29.00
C PRO A 287 -21.37 -3.23 28.45
N VAL A 288 -21.37 -2.68 27.26
CA VAL A 288 -22.56 -2.16 26.57
C VAL A 288 -22.75 -2.83 25.22
N VAL A 289 -23.99 -3.03 24.80
CA VAL A 289 -24.33 -3.61 23.49
C VAL A 289 -25.01 -2.55 22.65
N LEU A 290 -24.36 -2.12 21.59
CA LEU A 290 -24.84 -1.08 20.68
C LEU A 290 -24.75 -1.55 19.23
N THR A 291 -25.64 -1.05 18.38
CA THR A 291 -25.52 -1.24 16.93
C THR A 291 -24.27 -0.54 16.42
N ASN A 292 -23.54 -1.19 15.53
CA ASN A 292 -22.28 -0.71 14.96
C ASN A 292 -21.98 0.78 15.19
N VAL A 293 -21.18 1.04 16.23
CA VAL A 293 -20.85 2.40 16.66
C VAL A 293 -19.88 3.03 15.68
N ASN A 294 -20.30 4.10 15.00
CA ASN A 294 -19.50 4.83 14.05
C ASN A 294 -18.57 5.85 14.70
N ASN A 295 -19.12 6.63 15.65
CA ASN A 295 -18.36 7.72 16.24
C ASN A 295 -18.53 7.75 17.74
N VAL A 296 -17.48 8.19 18.41
CA VAL A 296 -17.41 8.36 19.87
C VAL A 296 -16.80 9.70 20.21
N ARG A 297 -17.44 10.46 21.10
CA ARG A 297 -16.91 11.72 21.61
C ARG A 297 -17.36 11.93 23.04
N TYR A 298 -16.51 12.50 23.88
CA TYR A 298 -16.96 12.96 25.18
C TYR A 298 -17.57 14.35 25.08
N ARG A 299 -18.72 14.51 25.70
CA ARG A 299 -19.38 15.79 25.94
C ARG A 299 -18.61 16.58 26.99
N HIS A 300 -18.76 17.88 27.05
CA HIS A 300 -18.04 18.76 27.97
C HIS A 300 -18.26 18.45 29.47
N ASP A 301 -19.30 17.74 29.81
CA ASP A 301 -19.60 17.28 31.17
C ASP A 301 -19.02 15.88 31.48
N GLY A 302 -18.27 15.28 30.58
CA GLY A 302 -17.64 13.98 30.76
C GLY A 302 -18.50 12.78 30.39
N VAL A 303 -19.70 12.98 29.82
CA VAL A 303 -20.55 11.90 29.32
C VAL A 303 -20.05 11.46 27.94
N LEU A 304 -19.88 10.16 27.74
CA LEU A 304 -19.52 9.59 26.44
C LEU A 304 -20.75 9.54 25.51
N VAL A 305 -20.63 10.16 24.36
CA VAL A 305 -21.65 10.15 23.30
C VAL A 305 -21.25 9.19 22.20
N THR A 306 -22.17 8.35 21.74
CA THR A 306 -21.96 7.43 20.64
C THR A 306 -22.99 7.64 19.54
N LEU A 307 -22.57 7.51 18.29
CA LEU A 307 -23.43 7.50 17.10
C LEU A 307 -23.33 6.12 16.44
N GLY A 308 -24.46 5.43 16.34
CA GLY A 308 -24.53 4.16 15.61
C GLY A 308 -24.70 4.36 14.10
N TYR A 309 -24.28 3.40 13.31
CA TYR A 309 -24.47 3.40 11.84
C TYR A 309 -25.97 3.37 11.45
N ASN A 310 -26.85 2.92 12.37
CA ASN A 310 -28.30 3.03 12.24
C ASN A 310 -28.84 4.46 12.48
N GLY A 311 -27.99 5.40 12.91
CA GLY A 311 -28.35 6.79 13.21
C GLY A 311 -28.84 7.06 14.64
N ASP A 312 -28.89 6.05 15.51
CA ASP A 312 -29.21 6.24 16.92
C ASP A 312 -28.05 6.91 17.65
N VAL A 313 -28.33 7.83 18.55
CA VAL A 313 -27.35 8.46 19.43
C VAL A 313 -27.60 8.03 20.86
N HIS A 314 -26.54 7.61 21.56
CA HIS A 314 -26.63 7.22 22.96
C HIS A 314 -25.66 8.04 23.81
N LEU A 315 -26.05 8.25 25.08
CA LEU A 315 -25.21 8.76 26.15
C LEU A 315 -24.82 7.58 27.04
N LEU A 316 -23.53 7.41 27.24
CA LEU A 316 -22.98 6.32 28.04
C LEU A 316 -22.40 6.88 29.33
N ARG A 317 -22.64 6.18 30.44
CA ARG A 317 -22.20 6.53 31.80
C ARG A 317 -21.63 5.32 32.51
N ASP A 318 -20.63 5.57 33.33
CA ASP A 318 -20.11 4.67 34.33
C ASP A 318 -20.96 4.85 35.59
N THR A 319 -21.78 3.84 35.95
CA THR A 319 -22.71 3.94 37.07
C THR A 319 -22.22 3.27 38.35
N ASP A 320 -21.23 2.36 38.24
CA ASP A 320 -20.64 1.65 39.38
C ASP A 320 -19.25 2.17 39.81
N GLY A 321 -18.67 3.06 39.03
CA GLY A 321 -17.41 3.75 39.35
C GLY A 321 -16.14 2.91 39.05
N ASP A 322 -16.26 1.86 38.25
CA ASP A 322 -15.10 1.04 37.86
C ASP A 322 -14.26 1.65 36.73
N GLY A 323 -14.75 2.73 36.13
CA GLY A 323 -14.13 3.47 35.06
C GLY A 323 -14.53 2.96 33.68
N LEU A 324 -15.49 2.07 33.53
CA LEU A 324 -16.08 1.62 32.27
C LEU A 324 -17.53 2.10 32.19
N GLU A 325 -17.93 2.68 31.09
CA GLU A 325 -19.32 3.03 30.85
C GLU A 325 -20.16 1.76 30.68
N ASP A 326 -21.04 1.52 31.61
CA ASP A 326 -21.91 0.32 31.75
C ASP A 326 -23.36 0.57 31.42
N GLN A 327 -23.80 1.83 31.36
CA GLN A 327 -25.18 2.23 31.07
C GLN A 327 -25.24 3.05 29.77
N ALA A 328 -26.15 2.64 28.86
CA ALA A 328 -26.45 3.36 27.61
C ALA A 328 -27.89 3.93 27.66
N GLN A 329 -28.00 5.25 27.62
CA GLN A 329 -29.25 5.98 27.49
C GLN A 329 -29.46 6.46 26.07
N VAL A 330 -30.65 6.28 25.49
CA VAL A 330 -30.98 6.84 24.17
C VAL A 330 -31.12 8.36 24.28
N PHE A 331 -30.24 9.09 23.58
CA PHE A 331 -30.35 10.53 23.37
C PHE A 331 -31.24 10.87 22.18
N TYR A 332 -31.07 10.12 21.07
CA TYR A 332 -31.87 10.27 19.86
C TYR A 332 -32.13 8.90 19.23
N ARG A 333 -33.43 8.60 19.00
CA ARG A 333 -33.86 7.43 18.27
C ARG A 333 -34.12 7.80 16.82
N ASN A 334 -33.32 7.27 15.90
CA ASN A 334 -33.48 7.56 14.49
C ASN A 334 -34.72 6.88 13.88
N ALA A 335 -35.65 7.66 13.41
CA ALA A 335 -36.82 7.19 12.67
C ALA A 335 -36.64 7.19 11.14
N GLY A 336 -35.37 7.16 10.67
CA GLY A 336 -35.03 7.19 9.25
C GLY A 336 -34.60 8.56 8.72
N SER A 337 -34.52 9.57 9.58
CA SER A 337 -34.05 10.92 9.23
C SER A 337 -32.57 10.93 8.89
N LEU A 338 -31.75 10.18 9.62
CA LEU A 338 -30.32 10.06 9.43
C LEU A 338 -30.02 8.77 8.66
N ARG A 339 -29.43 8.92 7.48
CA ARG A 339 -28.99 7.82 6.61
C ARG A 339 -27.47 7.87 6.45
N GLY A 340 -26.81 6.73 6.63
CA GLY A 340 -25.34 6.61 6.51
C GLY A 340 -24.59 7.69 7.30
N PRO A 341 -24.87 7.88 8.60
CA PRO A 341 -24.26 8.94 9.37
C PRO A 341 -22.79 8.59 9.67
N ILE A 342 -21.88 9.50 9.34
CA ILE A 342 -20.46 9.44 9.72
C ILE A 342 -19.98 10.84 10.06
N GLY A 343 -19.94 11.13 11.34
CA GLY A 343 -19.51 12.40 11.90
C GLY A 343 -20.36 12.77 13.09
N LEU A 344 -19.74 12.88 14.24
CA LEU A 344 -20.33 13.23 15.52
C LEU A 344 -19.50 14.32 16.18
N LEU A 345 -20.16 15.38 16.63
CA LEU A 345 -19.52 16.44 17.39
C LEU A 345 -20.48 16.96 18.46
N PRO A 346 -20.19 16.81 19.76
CA PRO A 346 -20.98 17.43 20.82
C PRO A 346 -20.90 18.97 20.74
N THR A 347 -21.98 19.66 21.14
CA THR A 347 -21.98 21.11 21.26
C THR A 347 -21.04 21.57 22.36
N PRO A 348 -20.39 22.75 22.19
CA PRO A 348 -19.61 23.34 23.27
C PRO A 348 -20.52 23.77 24.46
N PRO A 349 -19.93 24.02 25.62
CA PRO A 349 -20.68 24.53 26.78
C PRO A 349 -21.48 25.79 26.45
N GLN A 350 -22.70 25.89 26.94
CA GLN A 350 -23.59 27.05 26.75
C GLN A 350 -23.84 27.42 25.28
N TYR A 351 -23.93 26.41 24.42
CA TYR A 351 -24.19 26.61 23.00
C TYR A 351 -25.57 27.26 22.79
N ALA A 352 -25.63 28.23 21.85
CA ALA A 352 -26.82 29.07 21.65
C ALA A 352 -28.12 28.29 21.31
N HIS A 353 -27.97 27.09 20.74
CA HIS A 353 -29.12 26.22 20.36
C HIS A 353 -29.39 25.08 21.35
N GLY A 354 -28.81 25.12 22.56
CA GLY A 354 -28.95 24.08 23.57
C GLY A 354 -27.82 23.05 23.58
N THR A 355 -27.90 22.14 24.55
CA THR A 355 -27.01 21.00 24.64
C THR A 355 -27.39 20.00 23.55
N GLY A 356 -26.40 19.47 22.80
CA GLY A 356 -26.74 18.52 21.74
C GLY A 356 -25.55 17.97 21.02
N VAL A 357 -25.81 17.39 19.86
CA VAL A 357 -24.77 16.82 19.01
C VAL A 357 -25.03 17.17 17.55
N PHE A 358 -23.98 17.57 16.85
CA PHE A 358 -23.99 17.63 15.40
C PHE A 358 -23.76 16.24 14.82
N VAL A 359 -24.51 15.94 13.77
CA VAL A 359 -24.39 14.68 13.03
C VAL A 359 -24.29 14.99 11.53
N ALA A 360 -23.25 14.47 10.89
CA ALA A 360 -23.13 14.45 9.44
C ALA A 360 -23.77 13.17 8.90
N ALA A 361 -24.69 13.32 7.97
CA ALA A 361 -25.43 12.20 7.38
C ALA A 361 -25.66 12.44 5.89
N LYS A 362 -26.20 11.47 5.20
CA LYS A 362 -26.49 11.57 3.78
C LYS A 362 -27.48 12.71 3.49
N GLY A 363 -27.05 13.66 2.63
CA GLY A 363 -27.83 14.81 2.17
C GLY A 363 -27.90 16.00 3.13
N LYS A 364 -27.41 15.85 4.38
CA LYS A 364 -27.50 16.93 5.37
C LYS A 364 -26.49 16.81 6.51
N VAL A 365 -26.25 17.93 7.16
CA VAL A 365 -25.69 18.02 8.51
C VAL A 365 -26.76 18.60 9.41
N VAL A 366 -26.98 17.97 10.57
CA VAL A 366 -27.99 18.40 11.55
C VAL A 366 -27.40 18.62 12.93
N LEU A 367 -28.05 19.42 13.72
CA LEU A 367 -27.89 19.51 15.17
C LEU A 367 -29.13 18.85 15.82
N LEU A 368 -28.88 17.80 16.58
CA LEU A 368 -29.84 17.19 17.46
C LEU A 368 -29.74 17.88 18.83
N ALA A 369 -30.69 18.69 19.19
CA ALA A 369 -30.65 19.50 20.37
C ALA A 369 -31.61 18.99 21.45
N ASP A 370 -31.15 19.02 22.67
CA ASP A 370 -31.91 18.87 23.89
C ASP A 370 -32.16 20.31 24.39
N THR A 371 -33.41 20.79 24.34
CA THR A 371 -33.75 22.16 24.68
C THR A 371 -34.35 22.29 26.07
N ASP A 372 -34.78 21.20 26.69
CA ASP A 372 -35.37 21.16 28.03
C ASP A 372 -34.46 20.53 29.10
N GLY A 373 -33.35 19.94 28.71
CA GLY A 373 -32.29 19.45 29.61
C GLY A 373 -32.56 18.05 30.19
N ASP A 374 -33.37 17.23 29.51
CA ASP A 374 -33.69 15.88 29.98
C ASP A 374 -32.76 14.78 29.44
N ASP A 375 -31.66 15.18 28.77
CA ASP A 375 -30.71 14.30 28.07
C ASP A 375 -31.35 13.49 26.92
N ARG A 376 -32.35 14.10 26.26
CA ARG A 376 -32.93 13.59 25.01
C ARG A 376 -33.07 14.72 23.99
N ALA A 377 -32.79 14.39 22.73
CA ALA A 377 -32.98 15.37 21.68
C ALA A 377 -34.44 15.53 21.33
N ASP A 378 -34.96 16.73 21.53
CA ASP A 378 -36.34 17.12 21.23
C ASP A 378 -36.44 17.95 19.93
N LYS A 379 -35.31 18.39 19.36
CA LYS A 379 -35.28 19.22 18.19
C LYS A 379 -34.16 18.81 17.21
N GLU A 380 -34.55 18.62 15.95
CA GLU A 380 -33.62 18.48 14.85
C GLU A 380 -33.52 19.84 14.09
N ILE A 381 -32.32 20.40 14.02
CA ILE A 381 -32.02 21.65 13.32
C ILE A 381 -31.13 21.32 12.12
N VAL A 382 -31.54 21.68 10.90
CA VAL A 382 -30.72 21.52 9.71
C VAL A 382 -29.63 22.60 9.70
N VAL A 383 -28.37 22.16 9.74
CA VAL A 383 -27.18 23.02 9.75
C VAL A 383 -26.65 23.27 8.34
N ALA A 384 -26.66 22.23 7.52
CA ALA A 384 -26.25 22.32 6.13
C ALA A 384 -26.96 21.29 5.26
N THR A 385 -27.28 21.67 4.03
CA THR A 385 -27.91 20.83 3.00
C THR A 385 -27.68 21.48 1.63
N GLY A 386 -28.36 20.97 0.58
CA GLY A 386 -28.39 21.60 -0.75
C GLY A 386 -27.30 21.13 -1.70
N TRP A 387 -26.77 19.91 -1.50
CA TRP A 387 -25.98 19.20 -2.48
C TRP A 387 -26.72 17.97 -3.00
N GLN A 388 -26.39 17.54 -4.19
CA GLN A 388 -26.95 16.31 -4.74
C GLN A 388 -26.36 15.12 -3.97
N GLU A 389 -27.21 14.23 -3.47
CA GLU A 389 -26.81 12.99 -2.85
C GLU A 389 -26.10 12.07 -3.85
N ILE A 390 -25.13 11.30 -3.36
CA ILE A 390 -24.48 10.24 -4.14
C ILE A 390 -25.12 8.88 -3.85
N ALA A 391 -24.95 7.94 -4.78
CA ALA A 391 -25.52 6.59 -4.67
C ALA A 391 -24.92 5.77 -3.52
N GLN A 392 -23.78 6.16 -2.98
CA GLN A 392 -23.11 5.48 -1.87
C GLN A 392 -23.83 5.61 -0.55
N ASN A 393 -23.50 4.72 0.39
CA ASN A 393 -24.10 4.73 1.73
C ASN A 393 -23.67 5.96 2.55
N VAL A 394 -22.51 6.54 2.25
CA VAL A 394 -21.92 7.67 2.97
C VAL A 394 -21.81 8.86 2.04
N ASP A 395 -22.00 10.08 2.55
CA ASP A 395 -22.10 11.30 1.74
C ASP A 395 -21.40 12.49 2.42
N ALA A 396 -22.07 13.13 3.39
CA ALA A 396 -21.42 14.08 4.28
C ALA A 396 -20.73 13.33 5.43
N THR A 397 -19.51 13.72 5.77
CA THR A 397 -18.64 12.99 6.68
C THR A 397 -17.91 13.91 7.63
N GLY A 398 -17.51 13.38 8.78
CA GLY A 398 -16.68 14.05 9.76
C GLY A 398 -17.25 15.39 10.23
N LEU A 399 -16.84 15.83 11.38
CA LEU A 399 -17.25 17.13 11.93
C LEU A 399 -16.16 17.71 12.83
N ALA A 400 -15.83 18.98 12.68
CA ALA A 400 -15.05 19.73 13.64
C ALA A 400 -15.57 21.15 13.76
N MET A 401 -15.46 21.75 14.95
CA MET A 401 -15.77 23.16 15.17
C MET A 401 -14.49 23.96 15.29
N GLY A 402 -14.37 25.00 14.48
CA GLY A 402 -13.25 25.91 14.51
C GLY A 402 -13.27 26.83 15.73
N PRO A 403 -12.14 27.48 16.04
CA PRO A 403 -12.05 28.43 17.14
C PRO A 403 -13.00 29.62 17.02
N ASP A 404 -13.45 29.93 15.82
CA ASP A 404 -14.43 30.99 15.50
C ASP A 404 -15.89 30.51 15.59
N GLY A 405 -16.14 29.27 15.98
CA GLY A 405 -17.47 28.66 16.04
C GLY A 405 -18.00 28.17 14.68
N SER A 406 -17.24 28.29 13.59
CA SER A 406 -17.62 27.70 12.30
C SER A 406 -17.53 26.19 12.36
N LEU A 407 -18.46 25.51 11.66
CA LEU A 407 -18.48 24.05 11.57
C LEU A 407 -17.85 23.60 10.25
N TYR A 408 -17.00 22.58 10.31
CA TYR A 408 -16.35 21.98 9.16
C TYR A 408 -16.79 20.54 8.97
N PHE A 409 -17.02 20.13 7.71
CA PHE A 409 -17.37 18.76 7.32
C PHE A 409 -16.90 18.44 5.90
N GLY A 410 -16.86 17.16 5.56
CA GLY A 410 -16.46 16.69 4.25
C GLY A 410 -17.62 16.31 3.34
N LEU A 411 -17.46 16.47 2.05
CA LEU A 411 -18.33 15.89 1.03
C LEU A 411 -17.51 14.95 0.16
N GLY A 412 -17.75 13.65 0.34
CA GLY A 412 -17.06 12.60 -0.42
C GLY A 412 -17.44 12.56 -1.89
N THR A 413 -16.75 11.74 -2.66
CA THR A 413 -16.97 11.55 -4.10
C THR A 413 -18.00 10.45 -4.41
N ALA A 414 -18.46 10.36 -5.66
CA ALA A 414 -19.64 9.59 -6.02
C ALA A 414 -19.46 8.07 -6.01
N ASN A 415 -18.28 7.55 -6.27
CA ASN A 415 -18.03 6.12 -6.22
C ASN A 415 -16.53 5.81 -6.14
N PHE A 416 -16.20 4.54 -5.84
CA PHE A 416 -14.82 4.09 -5.67
C PHE A 416 -14.04 3.98 -6.98
N ALA A 417 -14.70 3.77 -8.11
CA ALA A 417 -14.03 3.50 -9.37
C ALA A 417 -13.65 4.77 -10.14
N ASN A 418 -14.52 5.77 -10.15
CA ASN A 418 -14.31 7.01 -10.91
C ASN A 418 -14.88 8.25 -10.24
N ALA A 419 -15.27 8.14 -9.01
CA ALA A 419 -15.83 9.25 -8.29
C ALA A 419 -17.01 9.90 -9.05
N TRP A 420 -17.17 11.18 -8.92
CA TRP A 420 -18.14 12.02 -9.60
C TRP A 420 -17.75 12.38 -11.04
N LEU A 421 -16.83 11.64 -11.63
CA LEU A 421 -16.10 12.05 -12.83
C LEU A 421 -16.53 11.35 -14.10
N ILE A 422 -17.44 10.37 -14.03
CA ILE A 422 -17.97 9.73 -15.24
C ILE A 422 -19.35 10.30 -15.51
N ASP A 423 -19.54 10.84 -16.71
CA ASP A 423 -20.86 11.15 -17.25
C ASP A 423 -21.58 9.88 -17.72
N GLU A 424 -22.83 10.02 -18.14
CA GLU A 424 -23.66 8.90 -18.63
C GLU A 424 -23.05 8.17 -19.84
N SER A 425 -22.16 8.82 -20.58
CA SER A 425 -21.45 8.23 -21.71
C SER A 425 -20.18 7.47 -21.30
N GLY A 426 -19.85 7.45 -20.00
CA GLY A 426 -18.61 6.88 -19.49
C GLY A 426 -17.38 7.79 -19.67
N LYS A 427 -17.57 9.03 -20.08
CA LYS A 427 -16.49 10.00 -20.22
C LYS A 427 -16.18 10.65 -18.88
N ALA A 428 -14.90 10.73 -18.55
CA ALA A 428 -14.47 11.45 -17.35
C ALA A 428 -14.76 12.95 -17.48
N ALA A 429 -15.47 13.52 -16.49
CA ALA A 429 -15.88 14.91 -16.41
C ALA A 429 -15.45 15.51 -15.08
N TYR A 430 -14.17 15.87 -14.97
CA TYR A 430 -13.66 16.54 -13.77
C TYR A 430 -14.13 17.99 -13.72
N ASP A 431 -14.68 18.42 -12.59
CA ASP A 431 -15.04 19.80 -12.31
C ASP A 431 -14.46 20.23 -10.95
N ILE A 432 -13.43 21.08 -10.99
CA ILE A 432 -12.78 21.61 -9.78
C ILE A 432 -13.72 22.50 -8.94
N ASN A 433 -14.82 22.97 -9.51
CA ASN A 433 -15.83 23.74 -8.79
C ASN A 433 -16.95 22.88 -8.20
N SER A 434 -16.91 21.56 -8.40
CA SER A 434 -17.83 20.65 -7.77
C SER A 434 -17.75 20.74 -6.25
N VAL A 435 -18.88 20.57 -5.57
CA VAL A 435 -18.92 20.48 -4.10
C VAL A 435 -18.44 19.12 -3.60
N ARG A 436 -18.24 18.15 -4.51
CA ARG A 436 -17.74 16.81 -4.18
C ARG A 436 -16.23 16.78 -4.12
N GLY A 437 -15.71 15.91 -3.25
CA GLY A 437 -14.28 15.82 -3.00
C GLY A 437 -13.73 17.07 -2.31
N THR A 438 -14.45 17.59 -1.33
CA THR A 438 -14.18 18.91 -0.72
C THR A 438 -14.36 18.91 0.77
N VAL A 439 -13.75 19.91 1.43
CA VAL A 439 -14.10 20.33 2.78
C VAL A 439 -14.98 21.57 2.72
N GLN A 440 -16.04 21.54 3.46
CA GLN A 440 -17.02 22.60 3.60
C GLN A 440 -16.92 23.29 4.96
N ARG A 441 -17.10 24.58 5.01
CA ARG A 441 -17.21 25.40 6.21
C ARG A 441 -18.60 26.01 6.28
N VAL A 442 -19.24 25.94 7.45
CA VAL A 442 -20.54 26.58 7.74
C VAL A 442 -20.32 27.65 8.79
N SER A 443 -20.88 28.84 8.56
CA SER A 443 -20.82 29.94 9.54
C SER A 443 -21.54 29.57 10.86
N PRO A 444 -21.18 30.20 12.00
CA PRO A 444 -21.76 29.88 13.31
C PRO A 444 -23.30 30.05 13.37
N ASP A 445 -23.87 30.90 12.53
CA ASP A 445 -25.32 31.15 12.41
C ASP A 445 -26.02 30.27 11.37
N PHE A 446 -25.26 29.32 10.75
CA PHE A 446 -25.71 28.41 9.71
C PHE A 446 -26.19 29.09 8.41
N SER A 447 -26.01 30.40 8.28
CA SER A 447 -26.50 31.16 7.13
C SER A 447 -25.65 31.04 5.85
N ARG A 448 -24.38 30.67 6.01
CA ARG A 448 -23.42 30.61 4.91
C ARG A 448 -22.64 29.29 4.92
N ARG A 449 -22.52 28.69 3.73
CA ARG A 449 -21.64 27.53 3.48
C ARG A 449 -20.64 27.85 2.37
N GLU A 450 -19.40 27.45 2.53
CA GLU A 450 -18.35 27.66 1.54
C GLU A 450 -17.42 26.46 1.43
N THR A 451 -16.84 26.25 0.24
CA THR A 451 -15.81 25.22 0.00
C THR A 451 -14.44 25.76 0.39
N ILE A 452 -13.71 25.06 1.22
CA ILE A 452 -12.38 25.44 1.73
C ILE A 452 -11.26 24.87 0.86
N CYS A 453 -11.34 23.56 0.53
CA CYS A 453 -10.37 22.89 -0.33
C CYS A 453 -11.05 21.86 -1.21
N THR A 454 -10.31 21.37 -2.21
CA THR A 454 -10.76 20.41 -3.22
C THR A 454 -9.74 19.29 -3.37
N GLY A 455 -10.06 18.28 -4.20
CA GLY A 455 -9.11 17.20 -4.51
C GLY A 455 -8.97 16.17 -3.41
N ILE A 456 -10.00 15.94 -2.63
CA ILE A 456 -10.09 14.94 -1.57
C ILE A 456 -11.09 13.88 -2.01
N ARG A 457 -10.80 12.60 -1.79
CA ARG A 457 -11.72 11.54 -2.18
C ARG A 457 -12.83 11.33 -1.15
N PHE A 458 -12.44 11.00 0.07
CA PHE A 458 -13.40 10.65 1.12
C PHE A 458 -12.91 11.16 2.49
N PRO A 459 -13.10 12.46 2.78
CA PRO A 459 -12.66 13.06 4.04
C PRO A 459 -13.52 12.56 5.19
N ILE A 460 -12.98 11.68 6.05
CA ILE A 460 -13.78 10.97 7.06
C ILE A 460 -13.80 11.65 8.40
N ALA A 461 -12.67 12.13 8.90
CA ALA A 461 -12.60 12.79 10.20
C ALA A 461 -11.88 14.12 10.11
N PHE A 462 -12.27 15.04 11.00
CA PHE A 462 -11.69 16.37 11.14
C PHE A 462 -11.34 16.64 12.59
N ALA A 463 -10.20 17.27 12.80
CA ALA A 463 -9.82 17.77 14.13
C ALA A 463 -8.96 19.03 14.02
N PHE A 464 -9.15 19.93 14.95
CA PHE A 464 -8.26 21.08 15.16
C PHE A 464 -7.19 20.74 16.20
N ASN A 465 -5.96 21.13 15.91
CA ASN A 465 -4.92 21.11 16.92
C ASN A 465 -5.01 22.34 17.83
N THR A 466 -4.18 22.39 18.87
CA THR A 466 -4.16 23.55 19.82
C THR A 466 -3.67 24.86 19.20
N ARG A 467 -3.12 24.82 18.00
CA ARG A 467 -2.69 26.00 17.23
C ARG A 467 -3.81 26.57 16.36
N GLY A 468 -4.94 25.88 16.29
CA GLY A 468 -6.06 26.23 15.40
C GLY A 468 -5.91 25.75 13.97
N ASP A 469 -4.97 24.83 13.68
CA ASP A 469 -4.81 24.23 12.37
C ASP A 469 -5.74 23.03 12.21
N LEU A 470 -6.41 22.96 11.07
CA LEU A 470 -7.35 21.90 10.73
C LEU A 470 -6.65 20.74 10.02
N PHE A 471 -6.93 19.53 10.50
CA PHE A 471 -6.49 18.30 9.85
C PHE A 471 -7.67 17.43 9.47
N CYS A 472 -7.45 16.61 8.43
CA CYS A 472 -8.45 15.68 7.89
C CYS A 472 -7.79 14.34 7.58
N THR A 473 -8.50 13.23 7.85
CA THR A 473 -8.16 11.92 7.29
C THR A 473 -8.88 11.73 5.96
N ASP A 474 -8.16 11.27 4.93
CA ASP A 474 -8.73 10.96 3.61
C ASP A 474 -8.53 9.49 3.26
N GLN A 475 -9.59 8.90 2.70
CA GLN A 475 -9.56 7.53 2.18
C GLN A 475 -9.48 7.54 0.66
N GLU A 476 -8.34 7.14 0.10
CA GLU A 476 -8.12 7.09 -1.34
C GLU A 476 -8.70 5.83 -2.02
N GLY A 477 -9.03 4.80 -1.24
CA GLY A 477 -9.58 3.53 -1.72
C GLY A 477 -8.53 2.66 -2.42
N ALA A 478 -8.92 1.47 -2.92
CA ALA A 478 -7.96 0.49 -3.40
C ALA A 478 -8.28 -0.14 -4.77
N THR A 479 -9.29 0.32 -5.50
CA THR A 479 -9.85 -0.46 -6.60
C THR A 479 -10.02 0.26 -7.94
N TRP A 480 -9.75 1.55 -8.03
CA TRP A 480 -10.05 2.30 -9.24
C TRP A 480 -8.86 2.52 -10.19
N LEU A 481 -7.64 2.33 -9.72
CA LEU A 481 -6.43 2.26 -10.54
C LEU A 481 -5.93 0.82 -10.64
N SER A 482 -5.38 0.44 -11.76
CA SER A 482 -4.88 -0.93 -11.99
C SER A 482 -3.70 -1.30 -11.10
N ASN A 483 -2.88 -0.31 -10.71
CA ASN A 483 -1.74 -0.45 -9.80
C ASN A 483 -2.10 -0.11 -8.34
N GLY A 484 -3.38 0.08 -8.05
CA GLY A 484 -3.86 0.58 -6.77
C GLY A 484 -4.06 2.09 -6.76
N ASN A 485 -4.77 2.57 -5.77
CA ASN A 485 -4.97 4.00 -5.53
C ASN A 485 -3.77 4.61 -4.81
N PRO A 486 -3.67 5.95 -4.72
CA PRO A 486 -2.81 6.60 -3.72
C PRO A 486 -3.06 6.05 -2.31
N LEU A 487 -2.11 6.24 -1.42
CA LEU A 487 -2.26 5.83 -0.02
C LEU A 487 -3.33 6.69 0.67
N ASP A 488 -3.95 6.13 1.72
CA ASP A 488 -4.81 6.92 2.59
C ASP A 488 -3.98 7.98 3.33
N GLU A 489 -4.55 9.16 3.57
CA GLU A 489 -3.78 10.35 3.89
C GLU A 489 -4.21 11.04 5.19
N LEU A 490 -3.26 11.73 5.82
CA LEU A 490 -3.49 12.81 6.76
C LEU A 490 -3.21 14.14 6.07
N LEU A 491 -4.20 15.00 5.98
CA LEU A 491 -4.13 16.28 5.28
C LEU A 491 -4.12 17.46 6.28
N HIS A 492 -3.25 18.44 6.07
CA HIS A 492 -3.28 19.73 6.76
C HIS A 492 -4.02 20.75 5.89
N ILE A 493 -5.18 21.21 6.33
CA ILE A 493 -6.04 22.15 5.60
C ILE A 493 -5.80 23.55 6.13
N ARG A 494 -5.23 24.40 5.28
CA ARG A 494 -4.97 25.80 5.63
C ARG A 494 -6.24 26.62 5.49
N LEU A 495 -6.60 27.33 6.55
CA LEU A 495 -7.80 28.17 6.61
C LEU A 495 -7.55 29.62 6.16
N ASP A 496 -6.31 30.05 6.15
CA ASP A 496 -5.94 31.39 5.69
C ASP A 496 -5.93 31.48 4.16
N ALA A 497 -6.73 32.36 3.63
CA ALA A 497 -6.87 32.56 2.18
C ALA A 497 -5.60 33.08 1.48
N ALA A 498 -4.62 33.59 2.22
CA ALA A 498 -3.48 34.35 1.69
C ALA A 498 -2.18 33.52 1.52
N ALA A 499 -2.06 32.35 2.12
CA ALA A 499 -0.79 31.62 2.13
C ALA A 499 -0.53 30.88 0.81
N GLY A 500 0.15 31.52 -0.12
CA GLY A 500 0.93 30.89 -1.19
C GLY A 500 0.17 30.04 -2.19
N ARG A 501 -1.03 30.39 -2.58
CA ARG A 501 -1.85 29.55 -3.44
C ARG A 501 -1.54 29.77 -4.92
N VAL A 502 -1.07 28.70 -5.52
CA VAL A 502 -0.73 28.65 -6.94
C VAL A 502 -1.93 28.24 -7.78
N ASN A 503 -3.00 27.68 -7.16
CA ASN A 503 -4.15 27.18 -7.88
C ASN A 503 -5.10 28.28 -8.38
N PRO A 504 -5.68 28.14 -9.59
CA PRO A 504 -6.57 29.13 -10.19
C PRO A 504 -7.81 29.46 -9.33
N THR A 505 -8.25 28.49 -8.50
CA THR A 505 -9.39 28.65 -7.59
C THR A 505 -9.04 29.42 -6.31
N GLY A 506 -7.75 29.68 -6.05
CA GLY A 506 -7.27 30.23 -4.79
C GLY A 506 -7.45 29.30 -3.59
N ARG A 507 -7.65 27.98 -3.81
CA ARG A 507 -7.85 26.95 -2.80
C ARG A 507 -6.78 25.89 -2.89
N GLN A 508 -6.52 25.19 -1.78
CA GLN A 508 -5.71 23.96 -1.80
C GLN A 508 -6.43 22.89 -2.61
N HIS A 509 -5.65 22.03 -3.28
CA HIS A 509 -6.12 20.86 -4.00
C HIS A 509 -5.21 19.68 -3.65
N PHE A 510 -5.77 18.57 -3.18
CA PHE A 510 -5.01 17.44 -2.64
C PHE A 510 -4.82 16.28 -3.62
N GLY A 511 -5.06 16.49 -4.91
CA GLY A 511 -4.63 15.55 -5.95
C GLY A 511 -5.67 14.53 -6.41
N PHE A 512 -6.79 14.40 -5.72
CA PHE A 512 -7.84 13.50 -6.17
C PHE A 512 -8.74 14.16 -7.24
N PRO A 513 -9.07 13.49 -8.32
CA PRO A 513 -8.54 12.21 -8.76
C PRO A 513 -7.18 12.38 -9.45
N PRO A 514 -6.25 11.43 -9.38
CA PRO A 514 -4.92 11.54 -10.02
C PRO A 514 -4.93 11.77 -11.53
N ARG A 515 -6.09 11.74 -12.16
CA ARG A 515 -6.28 12.05 -13.59
C ARG A 515 -6.66 13.50 -13.87
N HIS A 516 -6.88 14.31 -12.84
CA HIS A 516 -7.28 15.71 -13.03
C HIS A 516 -6.31 16.54 -13.86
N PRO A 517 -4.98 16.33 -13.91
CA PRO A 517 -4.08 17.09 -14.76
C PRO A 517 -4.45 17.08 -16.25
N ARG A 518 -5.16 16.04 -16.70
CA ARG A 518 -5.70 15.97 -18.07
C ARG A 518 -6.89 16.91 -18.32
N HIS A 519 -7.60 17.26 -17.24
CA HIS A 519 -8.82 18.10 -17.30
C HIS A 519 -8.56 19.51 -16.80
N ASN A 520 -7.66 19.66 -15.84
CA ASN A 520 -7.30 20.93 -15.20
C ASN A 520 -5.77 21.06 -15.08
N PRO A 521 -5.05 21.27 -16.19
CA PRO A 521 -3.59 21.23 -16.21
C PRO A 521 -2.91 22.33 -15.39
N GLY A 522 -3.64 23.38 -15.02
CA GLY A 522 -3.11 24.47 -14.18
C GLY A 522 -3.31 24.26 -12.67
N VAL A 523 -3.83 23.11 -12.26
CA VAL A 523 -4.04 22.79 -10.85
C VAL A 523 -2.81 22.08 -10.30
N ILE A 524 -2.29 22.58 -9.18
CA ILE A 524 -1.14 22.02 -8.48
C ILE A 524 -1.62 21.32 -7.23
N ASP A 525 -1.16 20.08 -7.03
CA ASP A 525 -1.52 19.26 -5.89
C ASP A 525 -0.73 19.64 -4.64
N GLU A 526 -1.43 19.82 -3.53
CA GLU A 526 -0.82 19.92 -2.22
C GLU A 526 -0.45 18.53 -1.72
N PRO A 527 0.75 18.33 -1.18
CA PRO A 527 1.12 17.03 -0.62
C PRO A 527 0.33 16.73 0.66
N SER A 528 0.09 15.46 0.91
CA SER A 528 -0.38 14.99 2.22
C SER A 528 0.63 15.35 3.32
N THR A 529 0.17 15.42 4.55
CA THR A 529 1.06 15.54 5.72
C THR A 529 1.69 14.19 6.07
N PHE A 530 0.93 13.10 5.86
CA PHE A 530 1.40 11.74 6.06
C PHE A 530 0.57 10.76 5.21
N ASP A 531 1.23 9.77 4.62
CA ASP A 531 0.61 8.70 3.84
C ASP A 531 0.59 7.40 4.66
N PHE A 532 -0.59 6.89 4.96
CA PHE A 532 -0.76 5.62 5.66
C PHE A 532 -0.68 4.47 4.65
N GLY A 533 0.34 3.67 4.79
CA GLY A 533 0.55 2.51 3.93
C GLY A 533 0.64 1.19 4.70
N PRO A 534 0.71 0.07 4.01
CA PRO A 534 0.42 -0.10 2.59
C PRO A 534 -1.04 0.20 2.26
N GLN A 535 -1.37 0.28 0.98
CA GLN A 535 -2.70 0.72 0.53
C GLN A 535 -3.89 0.15 1.31
N HIS A 536 -4.95 0.93 1.32
CA HIS A 536 -6.25 0.61 1.90
C HIS A 536 -6.18 0.29 3.39
N GLN A 537 -5.80 1.26 4.16
CA GLN A 537 -5.94 1.25 5.62
C GLN A 537 -7.34 1.69 6.03
N SER A 538 -8.05 2.42 5.18
CA SER A 538 -9.29 3.13 5.48
C SER A 538 -9.14 4.03 6.69
N THR A 539 -8.26 5.03 6.60
CA THR A 539 -8.11 6.00 7.69
C THR A 539 -9.46 6.65 8.01
N CYS A 540 -9.88 6.52 9.26
CA CYS A 540 -11.18 6.94 9.75
C CYS A 540 -11.04 7.98 10.86
N GLY A 541 -11.60 7.70 12.02
CA GLY A 541 -11.66 8.60 13.15
C GLY A 541 -10.32 9.15 13.58
N MET A 542 -10.30 10.43 13.95
CA MET A 542 -9.11 11.12 14.41
C MET A 542 -9.44 12.09 15.53
N VAL A 543 -8.55 12.17 16.51
CA VAL A 543 -8.57 13.24 17.54
C VAL A 543 -7.13 13.66 17.86
N PHE A 544 -6.96 14.89 18.30
CA PHE A 544 -5.73 15.30 18.95
C PHE A 544 -5.75 14.86 20.43
N ASN A 545 -4.61 14.37 20.90
CA ASN A 545 -4.44 13.89 22.27
C ASN A 545 -4.33 15.07 23.24
N GLU A 546 -5.46 15.66 23.57
CA GLU A 546 -5.59 16.77 24.49
C GLU A 546 -6.48 16.38 25.68
N PRO A 547 -6.28 17.02 26.85
CA PRO A 547 -7.14 16.78 28.00
C PRO A 547 -8.61 17.07 27.70
N VAL A 548 -9.47 16.13 27.98
CA VAL A 548 -10.93 16.28 27.90
C VAL A 548 -11.44 16.64 29.29
N HIS A 549 -12.30 17.65 29.39
CA HIS A 549 -12.90 18.10 30.65
C HIS A 549 -11.89 18.37 31.79
N GLY A 550 -10.72 18.95 31.42
CA GLY A 550 -9.66 19.22 32.39
C GLY A 550 -8.91 17.98 32.92
N GLY A 551 -9.15 16.82 32.30
CA GLY A 551 -8.53 15.55 32.67
C GLY A 551 -7.09 15.35 32.20
N ARG A 552 -6.75 14.11 31.86
CA ARG A 552 -5.40 13.70 31.42
C ARG A 552 -5.37 13.45 29.91
N VAL A 553 -4.19 13.48 29.34
CA VAL A 553 -3.94 13.00 27.97
C VAL A 553 -3.81 11.47 27.98
N PHE A 554 -4.06 10.85 26.86
CA PHE A 554 -3.82 9.43 26.66
C PHE A 554 -2.31 9.14 26.61
N GLY A 555 -1.89 8.10 27.32
CA GLY A 555 -0.49 7.68 27.38
C GLY A 555 0.42 8.64 28.16
N PRO A 556 1.73 8.60 27.91
CA PRO A 556 2.68 9.52 28.52
C PRO A 556 2.39 10.99 28.22
N ALA A 557 2.74 11.88 29.14
CA ALA A 557 2.52 13.33 28.96
C ALA A 557 3.18 13.89 27.68
N ALA A 558 4.28 13.30 27.24
CA ALA A 558 4.95 13.66 25.98
C ALA A 558 4.12 13.37 24.72
N TRP A 559 3.03 12.61 24.82
CA TRP A 559 2.11 12.35 23.71
C TRP A 559 1.07 13.42 23.53
N ARG A 560 1.05 14.43 24.39
CA ARG A 560 0.15 15.55 24.27
C ARG A 560 0.28 16.23 22.91
N GLY A 561 -0.85 16.60 22.32
CA GLY A 561 -0.91 17.28 21.02
C GLY A 561 -0.67 16.39 19.79
N GLN A 562 -0.38 15.11 19.98
CA GLN A 562 -0.20 14.19 18.88
C GLN A 562 -1.57 13.70 18.36
N ALA A 563 -1.68 13.42 17.06
CA ALA A 563 -2.90 12.89 16.50
C ALA A 563 -3.02 11.37 16.78
N LEU A 564 -4.20 10.95 17.18
CA LEU A 564 -4.58 9.53 17.32
C LEU A 564 -5.51 9.22 16.16
N VAL A 565 -5.14 8.26 15.31
CA VAL A 565 -5.84 7.96 14.05
C VAL A 565 -6.24 6.50 14.01
N ALA A 566 -7.48 6.24 13.64
CA ALA A 566 -8.02 4.90 13.41
C ALA A 566 -7.91 4.49 11.95
N GLY A 567 -7.58 3.23 11.68
CA GLY A 567 -7.59 2.61 10.36
C GLY A 567 -8.58 1.47 10.34
N GLU A 568 -9.72 1.65 9.65
CA GLU A 568 -10.86 0.74 9.71
C GLU A 568 -10.55 -0.64 9.16
N SER A 569 -10.22 -0.71 7.87
CA SER A 569 -10.17 -1.97 7.11
C SER A 569 -9.08 -2.94 7.57
N ARG A 570 -8.13 -2.47 8.34
CA ARG A 570 -7.03 -3.26 8.88
C ARG A 570 -6.95 -3.26 10.40
N GLY A 571 -7.91 -2.63 11.07
CA GLY A 571 -8.01 -2.62 12.52
C GLY A 571 -6.79 -2.02 13.19
N LYS A 572 -6.37 -0.81 12.81
CA LYS A 572 -5.15 -0.18 13.36
C LYS A 572 -5.46 1.09 14.13
N ILE A 573 -4.59 1.39 15.09
CA ILE A 573 -4.57 2.68 15.78
C ILE A 573 -3.14 3.20 15.75
N TRP A 574 -2.97 4.39 15.18
CA TRP A 574 -1.68 5.09 15.13
C TRP A 574 -1.67 6.30 16.03
N ARG A 575 -0.48 6.58 16.53
CA ARG A 575 -0.09 7.83 17.15
C ARG A 575 0.81 8.58 16.17
N THR A 576 0.39 9.75 15.74
CA THR A 576 1.09 10.58 14.75
C THR A 576 1.58 11.85 15.40
N GLN A 577 2.90 11.98 15.53
CA GLN A 577 3.56 13.19 15.95
C GLN A 577 3.64 14.18 14.80
N LEU A 578 3.22 15.41 15.02
CA LEU A 578 3.23 16.48 14.06
C LEU A 578 4.20 17.57 14.50
N VAL A 579 5.19 17.87 13.66
CA VAL A 579 6.17 18.93 13.91
C VAL A 579 5.90 20.07 12.94
N PRO A 580 5.54 21.28 13.43
CA PRO A 580 5.27 22.42 12.55
C PRO A 580 6.56 22.91 11.90
N THR A 581 6.46 23.31 10.64
CA THR A 581 7.51 23.92 9.83
C THR A 581 6.96 25.17 9.12
N GLU A 582 7.80 25.93 8.47
CA GLU A 582 7.36 27.07 7.65
C GLU A 582 6.48 26.64 6.46
N ALA A 583 6.67 25.42 5.97
CA ALA A 583 5.93 24.86 4.84
C ALA A 583 4.69 24.04 5.23
N GLY A 584 4.34 23.95 6.51
CA GLY A 584 3.27 23.08 7.02
C GLY A 584 3.76 22.19 8.13
N TYR A 585 3.51 20.89 8.03
CA TYR A 585 3.88 19.90 9.06
C TYR A 585 4.70 18.76 8.49
N VAL A 586 5.62 18.25 9.31
CA VAL A 586 6.28 16.96 9.13
C VAL A 586 5.68 16.00 10.15
N ALA A 587 5.39 14.77 9.72
CA ALA A 587 4.74 13.77 10.55
C ALA A 587 5.61 12.51 10.73
N ALA A 588 5.53 11.91 11.92
CA ALA A 588 6.06 10.58 12.22
C ALA A 588 4.99 9.77 12.94
N THR A 589 4.75 8.56 12.47
CA THR A 589 3.67 7.71 12.96
C THR A 589 4.21 6.46 13.65
N THR A 590 3.61 6.12 14.78
CA THR A 590 3.88 4.90 15.53
C THR A 590 2.59 4.13 15.74
N LEU A 591 2.59 2.83 15.43
CA LEU A 591 1.45 1.97 15.64
C LEU A 591 1.30 1.65 17.14
N ILE A 592 0.09 1.84 17.69
CA ILE A 592 -0.25 1.56 19.09
C ILE A 592 -0.86 0.17 19.23
N ALA A 593 -1.80 -0.17 18.33
CA ALA A 593 -2.58 -1.40 18.43
C ALA A 593 -3.04 -1.90 17.07
N CYS A 594 -3.21 -3.22 16.99
CA CYS A 594 -3.95 -3.91 15.91
C CYS A 594 -5.16 -4.62 16.51
N LEU A 595 -6.33 -4.41 15.89
CA LEU A 595 -7.60 -4.99 16.29
C LEU A 595 -8.09 -5.98 15.23
N GLN A 596 -8.75 -7.03 15.64
CA GLN A 596 -9.43 -7.98 14.75
C GLN A 596 -10.84 -7.51 14.35
N MET A 597 -11.05 -6.21 14.34
CA MET A 597 -12.34 -5.56 14.08
C MET A 597 -12.13 -4.29 13.28
N LEU A 598 -13.16 -3.91 12.55
CA LEU A 598 -13.19 -2.64 11.80
C LEU A 598 -13.17 -1.46 12.80
N THR A 599 -12.02 -0.77 12.86
CA THR A 599 -11.76 0.29 13.85
C THR A 599 -12.13 1.65 13.27
N VAL A 600 -13.30 2.17 13.60
CA VAL A 600 -13.90 3.32 12.93
C VAL A 600 -13.61 4.67 13.57
N ASP A 601 -13.55 4.75 14.90
CA ASP A 601 -13.30 6.03 15.57
C ASP A 601 -12.60 5.88 16.91
N VAL A 602 -11.99 6.97 17.37
CA VAL A 602 -11.27 7.05 18.64
C VAL A 602 -11.55 8.37 19.33
N CYS A 603 -11.59 8.37 20.68
CA CYS A 603 -11.59 9.60 21.46
C CYS A 603 -10.85 9.42 22.79
N VAL A 604 -10.38 10.52 23.39
CA VAL A 604 -9.72 10.54 24.70
C VAL A 604 -10.77 10.76 25.78
N SER A 605 -10.75 9.95 26.84
CA SER A 605 -11.65 10.09 27.99
C SER A 605 -11.15 11.17 28.96
N PRO A 606 -12.02 11.67 29.88
CA PRO A 606 -11.59 12.55 30.97
C PRO A 606 -10.52 11.92 31.88
N ALA A 607 -10.49 10.59 32.00
CA ALA A 607 -9.47 9.87 32.75
C ALA A 607 -8.12 9.79 32.03
N GLY A 608 -8.08 10.13 30.72
CA GLY A 608 -6.89 9.99 29.85
C GLY A 608 -6.77 8.61 29.21
N ASP A 609 -7.85 7.84 29.16
CA ASP A 609 -7.88 6.57 28.44
C ASP A 609 -8.31 6.83 26.98
N LEU A 610 -7.93 5.94 26.07
CA LEU A 610 -8.41 5.95 24.69
C LEU A 610 -9.64 5.05 24.57
N VAL A 611 -10.77 5.60 24.14
CA VAL A 611 -11.95 4.83 23.78
C VAL A 611 -11.92 4.60 22.27
N VAL A 612 -12.14 3.34 21.87
CA VAL A 612 -12.06 2.88 20.48
C VAL A 612 -13.40 2.29 20.08
N ALA A 613 -13.97 2.78 19.00
CA ALA A 613 -15.22 2.27 18.41
C ALA A 613 -14.93 1.32 17.25
N CYS A 614 -15.59 0.16 17.28
CA CYS A 614 -15.41 -0.88 16.28
C CYS A 614 -16.74 -1.37 15.72
N HIS A 615 -16.76 -1.61 14.40
CA HIS A 615 -17.81 -2.38 13.74
C HIS A 615 -17.52 -3.88 13.83
N SER A 616 -18.57 -4.67 13.68
CA SER A 616 -18.49 -6.12 13.50
C SER A 616 -18.68 -6.50 12.03
N GLY A 617 -18.32 -7.74 11.70
CA GLY A 617 -18.55 -8.34 10.39
C GLY A 617 -17.32 -8.35 9.49
N PRO A 618 -17.50 -8.64 8.21
CA PRO A 618 -16.39 -8.73 7.26
C PRO A 618 -15.73 -7.37 7.02
N PRO A 619 -14.49 -7.36 6.47
CA PRO A 619 -13.79 -6.13 6.10
C PRO A 619 -14.64 -5.25 5.20
N ASP A 620 -14.42 -3.96 5.31
CA ASP A 620 -15.20 -2.90 4.67
C ASP A 620 -16.66 -2.83 5.12
N TRP A 621 -17.04 -1.73 5.75
CA TRP A 621 -18.39 -1.39 6.18
C TRP A 621 -19.03 -2.35 7.18
N GLY A 622 -18.41 -3.47 7.53
CA GLY A 622 -18.92 -4.42 8.52
C GLY A 622 -20.31 -4.96 8.16
N THR A 623 -21.11 -5.23 9.19
CA THR A 623 -22.48 -5.71 9.04
C THR A 623 -23.50 -4.57 8.81
N GLY A 624 -23.05 -3.33 8.63
CA GLY A 624 -23.90 -2.18 8.38
C GLY A 624 -24.80 -1.79 9.55
N PRO A 625 -26.02 -1.29 9.29
CA PRO A 625 -26.86 -0.70 10.34
C PRO A 625 -27.50 -1.72 11.29
N THR A 626 -27.27 -3.00 11.13
CA THR A 626 -27.89 -4.06 11.95
C THR A 626 -26.88 -4.87 12.77
N GLY A 627 -25.58 -4.67 12.56
CA GLY A 627 -24.55 -5.38 13.30
C GLY A 627 -24.38 -4.89 14.74
N VAL A 628 -23.66 -5.68 15.53
CA VAL A 628 -23.29 -5.31 16.91
C VAL A 628 -21.88 -4.75 16.91
N GLY A 629 -21.75 -3.48 17.29
CA GLY A 629 -20.46 -2.83 17.49
C GLY A 629 -19.85 -3.16 18.86
N ARG A 630 -18.57 -2.86 19.01
CA ARG A 630 -17.82 -3.02 20.25
C ARG A 630 -17.09 -1.73 20.61
N LEU A 631 -16.96 -1.45 21.90
CA LEU A 631 -16.20 -0.34 22.43
C LEU A 631 -15.09 -0.87 23.32
N PHE A 632 -13.89 -0.42 23.08
CA PHE A 632 -12.72 -0.78 23.90
C PHE A 632 -12.16 0.45 24.60
N ARG A 633 -11.67 0.25 25.80
CA ARG A 633 -10.90 1.24 26.56
C ARG A 633 -9.47 0.79 26.68
N VAL A 634 -8.53 1.61 26.20
CA VAL A 634 -7.10 1.42 26.33
C VAL A 634 -6.58 2.39 27.39
N ARG A 635 -6.10 1.86 28.51
CA ARG A 635 -5.62 2.64 29.67
C ARG A 635 -4.11 2.60 29.77
N TYR A 636 -3.47 3.73 30.01
CA TYR A 636 -2.06 3.77 30.32
C TYR A 636 -1.83 3.57 31.84
N ALA A 637 -1.50 2.35 32.24
CA ALA A 637 -1.30 1.96 33.64
C ALA A 637 0.18 1.90 34.03
N GLY A 638 1.04 1.53 33.10
CA GLY A 638 2.47 1.34 33.30
C GLY A 638 3.30 2.62 33.12
N THR A 639 3.09 3.63 33.96
CA THR A 639 3.69 4.98 33.83
C THR A 639 5.21 4.99 33.81
N GLU A 640 5.86 3.91 34.23
CA GLU A 640 7.33 3.78 34.26
C GLU A 640 7.88 3.02 33.03
N GLN A 641 7.03 2.51 32.15
CA GLN A 641 7.47 1.74 30.99
C GLN A 641 8.02 2.67 29.88
N PRO A 642 9.25 2.40 29.37
CA PRO A 642 9.81 3.17 28.25
C PRO A 642 8.94 3.05 27.00
N GLN A 643 8.71 4.19 26.34
CA GLN A 643 7.95 4.26 25.10
C GLN A 643 8.87 4.49 23.91
N PRO A 644 8.69 3.78 22.80
CA PRO A 644 9.47 4.02 21.59
C PRO A 644 9.14 5.41 21.02
N LEU A 645 10.18 6.14 20.65
CA LEU A 645 10.06 7.47 20.05
C LEU A 645 10.37 7.45 18.56
N LEU A 646 11.49 6.81 18.19
CA LEU A 646 12.01 6.83 16.84
C LEU A 646 12.85 5.56 16.60
N ALA A 647 12.77 5.02 15.39
CA ALA A 647 13.67 3.99 14.89
C ALA A 647 14.34 4.47 13.60
N TRP A 648 15.65 4.21 13.45
CA TRP A 648 16.41 4.63 12.27
C TRP A 648 17.62 3.72 12.03
N PRO A 649 18.12 3.64 10.77
CA PRO A 649 19.42 3.03 10.50
C PRO A 649 20.53 4.06 10.80
N GLU A 650 21.49 3.70 11.63
CA GLU A 650 22.66 4.55 11.89
C GLU A 650 23.78 4.27 10.88
N GLY A 651 23.78 3.10 10.30
CA GLY A 651 24.76 2.68 9.34
C GLY A 651 24.31 1.43 8.61
N PRO A 652 25.14 0.88 7.72
CA PRO A 652 24.73 -0.25 6.89
C PRO A 652 24.51 -1.57 7.68
N ARG A 653 24.87 -1.61 8.95
CA ARG A 653 24.76 -2.79 9.81
C ARG A 653 24.19 -2.47 11.20
N GLU A 654 23.64 -1.29 11.40
CA GLU A 654 23.17 -0.87 12.72
C GLU A 654 21.80 -0.20 12.62
N LEU A 655 20.85 -0.75 13.36
CA LEU A 655 19.53 -0.17 13.62
C LEU A 655 19.47 0.36 15.04
N ARG A 656 18.84 1.50 15.23
CA ARG A 656 18.65 2.13 16.53
C ARG A 656 17.17 2.40 16.79
N ILE A 657 16.77 2.20 18.06
CA ILE A 657 15.43 2.48 18.55
C ILE A 657 15.56 3.32 19.81
N ALA A 658 15.16 4.58 19.75
CA ALA A 658 15.16 5.49 20.89
C ALA A 658 13.88 5.37 21.71
N PHE A 659 14.02 5.55 23.00
CA PHE A 659 12.94 5.54 23.99
C PHE A 659 12.92 6.84 24.80
N ASP A 660 11.75 7.21 25.33
CA ASP A 660 11.52 8.42 26.12
C ASP A 660 12.26 8.40 27.47
N ARG A 661 12.60 7.21 27.97
CA ARG A 661 13.30 6.99 29.25
C ARG A 661 14.23 5.77 29.20
N PRO A 662 15.09 5.56 30.21
CA PRO A 662 16.00 4.43 30.22
C PRO A 662 15.29 3.07 30.19
N VAL A 663 15.79 2.19 29.34
CA VAL A 663 15.35 0.79 29.18
C VAL A 663 16.05 -0.08 30.22
N ASP A 664 15.35 -1.07 30.77
CA ASP A 664 15.94 -2.05 31.68
C ASP A 664 16.99 -2.88 30.93
N PRO A 665 18.26 -2.93 31.45
CA PRO A 665 19.29 -3.77 30.85
C PRO A 665 18.93 -5.26 30.77
N GLY A 666 18.03 -5.75 31.62
CA GLY A 666 17.54 -7.12 31.60
C GLY A 666 16.86 -7.50 30.27
N LEU A 667 16.33 -6.52 29.51
CA LEU A 667 15.76 -6.72 28.20
C LEU A 667 16.79 -7.28 27.21
N LEU A 668 18.07 -6.93 27.36
CA LEU A 668 19.13 -7.34 26.43
C LEU A 668 19.47 -8.83 26.51
N SER A 669 19.08 -9.52 27.59
CA SER A 669 19.38 -10.94 27.77
C SER A 669 18.77 -11.76 26.62
N GLY A 670 19.63 -12.31 25.75
CA GLY A 670 19.21 -13.05 24.56
C GLY A 670 18.37 -12.23 23.57
N LEU A 671 18.47 -10.90 23.57
CA LEU A 671 17.65 -10.04 22.71
C LEU A 671 17.95 -10.27 21.23
N ALA A 672 19.21 -10.44 20.86
CA ALA A 672 19.61 -10.67 19.48
C ALA A 672 18.94 -11.91 18.84
N GLU A 673 18.69 -12.94 19.64
CA GLU A 673 18.03 -14.18 19.21
C GLU A 673 16.50 -14.06 19.17
N ARG A 674 15.95 -13.18 20.03
CA ARG A 674 14.51 -12.98 20.22
C ARG A 674 13.92 -11.86 19.38
N VAL A 675 14.72 -10.85 19.04
CA VAL A 675 14.28 -9.74 18.20
C VAL A 675 14.03 -10.24 16.77
N ARG A 676 12.99 -9.74 16.16
CA ARG A 676 12.67 -10.04 14.77
C ARG A 676 12.81 -8.77 13.96
N VAL A 677 13.64 -8.79 12.95
CA VAL A 677 13.77 -7.72 11.97
C VAL A 677 13.36 -8.27 10.62
N GLU A 678 12.32 -7.70 10.05
CA GLU A 678 11.82 -8.07 8.73
C GLU A 678 11.87 -6.85 7.81
N TYR A 679 12.09 -7.09 6.52
CA TYR A 679 12.09 -6.04 5.50
C TYR A 679 11.46 -6.53 4.20
N GLY A 680 11.02 -5.59 3.37
CA GLY A 680 10.38 -5.84 2.09
C GLY A 680 9.56 -4.63 1.65
N GLU A 681 9.06 -4.67 0.43
CA GLU A 681 8.32 -3.57 -0.19
C GLU A 681 7.08 -3.16 0.63
N HIS A 682 6.36 -4.13 1.18
CA HIS A 682 5.12 -3.90 1.91
C HIS A 682 5.18 -4.35 3.39
N VAL A 683 6.38 -4.47 3.95
CA VAL A 683 6.55 -4.79 5.37
C VAL A 683 6.22 -3.59 6.23
N ARG A 684 5.37 -3.79 7.25
CA ARG A 684 4.97 -2.75 8.22
C ARG A 684 4.94 -3.28 9.65
N ALA A 685 5.05 -2.37 10.61
CA ALA A 685 4.80 -2.71 11.99
C ALA A 685 3.38 -3.26 12.17
N GLY A 686 3.24 -4.33 12.95
CA GLY A 686 1.96 -4.94 13.30
C GLY A 686 1.22 -5.68 12.18
N ASP A 687 1.75 -5.77 10.97
CA ASP A 687 1.06 -6.38 9.83
C ASP A 687 0.74 -7.87 10.04
N ARG A 688 1.50 -8.58 10.86
CA ARG A 688 1.20 -9.97 11.24
C ARG A 688 -0.12 -10.13 12.02
N PHE A 689 -0.62 -9.05 12.59
CA PHE A 689 -1.89 -9.00 13.32
C PHE A 689 -3.04 -8.45 12.47
N GLU A 690 -2.80 -8.14 11.20
CA GLU A 690 -3.82 -7.70 10.25
C GLU A 690 -4.68 -8.89 9.79
N THR A 691 -5.64 -9.30 10.61
CA THR A 691 -6.56 -10.40 10.27
C THR A 691 -7.71 -9.95 9.37
N LEU A 692 -8.00 -8.66 9.34
CA LEU A 692 -8.97 -8.06 8.44
C LEU A 692 -8.31 -7.85 7.08
N VAL A 693 -8.69 -8.66 6.11
CA VAL A 693 -8.14 -8.60 4.75
C VAL A 693 -9.20 -8.11 3.79
N PRO A 694 -9.16 -6.83 3.38
CA PRO A 694 -10.06 -6.32 2.37
C PRO A 694 -10.03 -7.18 1.08
N PRO A 695 -11.17 -7.35 0.39
CA PRO A 695 -11.28 -8.28 -0.74
C PRO A 695 -10.61 -7.80 -2.04
N TYR A 696 -9.78 -6.77 -1.96
CA TYR A 696 -9.16 -6.12 -3.11
C TYR A 696 -7.91 -6.85 -3.60
N ALA A 697 -7.78 -6.97 -4.92
CA ALA A 697 -6.64 -7.63 -5.55
C ALA A 697 -5.30 -6.99 -5.16
N VAL A 698 -5.25 -5.64 -5.08
CA VAL A 698 -4.04 -4.92 -4.70
C VAL A 698 -3.60 -5.24 -3.27
N VAL A 699 -4.54 -5.37 -2.32
CA VAL A 699 -4.23 -5.72 -0.93
C VAL A 699 -3.70 -7.14 -0.84
N ARG A 700 -4.34 -8.08 -1.56
CA ARG A 700 -3.85 -9.47 -1.65
C ARG A 700 -2.46 -9.53 -2.26
N ALA A 701 -2.23 -8.81 -3.35
CA ALA A 701 -0.91 -8.74 -3.97
C ALA A 701 0.16 -8.21 -3.01
N GLN A 702 -0.14 -7.19 -2.21
CA GLN A 702 0.78 -6.66 -1.19
C GLN A 702 1.11 -7.70 -0.10
N GLN A 703 0.12 -8.46 0.37
CA GLN A 703 0.35 -9.52 1.37
C GLN A 703 1.18 -10.66 0.84
N MET A 704 1.09 -10.92 -0.47
CA MET A 704 1.85 -11.97 -1.15
C MET A 704 3.27 -11.53 -1.54
N ARG A 705 3.62 -10.24 -1.42
CA ARG A 705 4.97 -9.75 -1.70
C ARG A 705 5.96 -10.36 -0.71
N PRO A 706 7.13 -10.79 -1.19
CA PRO A 706 8.12 -11.43 -0.36
C PRO A 706 8.62 -10.50 0.74
N ARG A 707 8.75 -11.04 1.94
CA ARG A 707 9.40 -10.42 3.08
C ARG A 707 10.60 -11.25 3.49
N PHE A 708 11.59 -10.58 3.99
CA PHE A 708 12.88 -11.17 4.31
C PHE A 708 13.20 -10.93 5.77
N ARG A 709 13.88 -11.88 6.40
CA ARG A 709 14.38 -11.72 7.75
C ARG A 709 15.81 -11.21 7.71
N LEU A 710 16.09 -10.14 8.49
CA LEU A 710 17.44 -9.61 8.67
C LEU A 710 18.01 -10.18 9.96
N PRO A 711 19.09 -10.98 9.91
CA PRO A 711 19.73 -11.52 11.10
C PRO A 711 20.32 -10.41 11.98
N VAL A 712 20.14 -10.56 13.29
CA VAL A 712 20.73 -9.67 14.30
C VAL A 712 21.85 -10.43 15.02
N GLY A 713 23.06 -9.92 14.94
CA GLY A 713 24.24 -10.55 15.54
C GLY A 713 24.44 -10.16 17.01
N SER A 714 24.04 -8.95 17.39
CA SER A 714 24.14 -8.48 18.78
C SER A 714 23.18 -7.33 19.07
N ALA A 715 22.87 -7.14 20.36
CA ALA A 715 22.09 -6.03 20.86
C ALA A 715 22.80 -5.34 22.02
N ALA A 716 22.72 -4.01 22.10
CA ALA A 716 23.31 -3.20 23.14
C ALA A 716 22.40 -2.03 23.54
N LEU A 717 22.70 -1.37 24.66
CA LEU A 717 22.10 -0.09 25.03
C LEU A 717 23.15 1.03 24.95
N SER A 718 22.69 2.21 24.59
CA SER A 718 23.47 3.45 24.74
C SER A 718 23.85 3.69 26.22
N ALA A 719 24.84 4.55 26.46
CA ALA A 719 25.32 4.85 27.84
C ALA A 719 24.20 5.40 28.76
N ASP A 720 23.28 6.17 28.22
CA ASP A 720 22.10 6.67 28.94
C ASP A 720 20.94 5.68 29.01
N ARG A 721 21.12 4.50 28.41
CA ARG A 721 20.15 3.41 28.31
C ARG A 721 18.84 3.77 27.60
N ARG A 722 18.81 4.85 26.82
CA ARG A 722 17.61 5.29 26.12
C ARG A 722 17.55 4.83 24.66
N THR A 723 18.60 4.19 24.15
CA THR A 723 18.61 3.69 22.78
C THR A 723 19.05 2.24 22.77
N VAL A 724 18.20 1.39 22.18
CA VAL A 724 18.56 0.01 21.83
C VAL A 724 19.30 0.05 20.50
N LEU A 725 20.48 -0.53 20.46
CA LEU A 725 21.33 -0.69 19.28
C LEU A 725 21.27 -2.15 18.84
N LEU A 726 20.97 -2.41 17.60
CA LEU A 726 20.93 -3.74 16.99
C LEU A 726 21.99 -3.80 15.89
N ASN A 727 23.03 -4.61 16.08
CA ASN A 727 23.98 -4.91 15.01
C ASN A 727 23.42 -6.04 14.16
N THR A 728 23.26 -5.79 12.87
CA THR A 728 22.63 -6.69 11.93
C THR A 728 23.60 -7.14 10.83
N GLU A 729 23.21 -8.12 10.06
CA GLU A 729 23.79 -8.26 8.72
C GLU A 729 23.55 -6.97 7.91
N PRO A 730 24.32 -6.72 6.81
CA PRO A 730 24.15 -5.50 6.03
C PRO A 730 22.70 -5.30 5.61
N LEU A 731 22.22 -4.07 5.72
CA LEU A 731 20.90 -3.68 5.22
C LEU A 731 20.88 -3.84 3.69
N PRO A 732 20.15 -4.82 3.15
CA PRO A 732 20.39 -5.26 1.77
C PRO A 732 19.76 -4.36 0.73
N GLN A 733 18.72 -3.62 1.06
CA GLN A 733 18.04 -2.79 0.07
C GLN A 733 17.25 -1.66 0.74
N ARG A 734 16.80 -0.75 -0.09
CA ARG A 734 15.78 0.22 0.27
C ARG A 734 14.46 -0.50 0.49
N ALA A 735 14.01 -0.49 1.70
CA ALA A 735 12.73 -1.07 2.07
C ALA A 735 12.27 -0.47 3.39
N THR A 736 11.04 -0.74 3.70
CA THR A 736 10.55 -0.60 5.07
C THR A 736 11.04 -1.80 5.87
N TYR A 737 11.56 -1.50 7.05
CA TYR A 737 11.99 -2.49 8.04
C TYR A 737 11.04 -2.41 9.23
N ALA A 738 10.51 -3.56 9.64
CA ALA A 738 9.75 -3.70 10.88
C ALA A 738 10.61 -4.42 11.91
N VAL A 739 10.74 -3.83 13.09
CA VAL A 739 11.49 -4.41 14.21
C VAL A 739 10.53 -4.74 15.33
N THR A 740 10.39 -6.04 15.63
CA THR A 740 9.63 -6.55 16.77
C THR A 740 10.56 -6.81 17.94
N LEU A 741 10.47 -6.02 19.00
CA LEU A 741 11.16 -6.24 20.26
C LEU A 741 10.23 -7.00 21.21
N PRO A 742 10.59 -8.20 21.65
CA PRO A 742 9.86 -8.89 22.70
C PRO A 742 10.04 -8.11 24.01
N TRP A 743 8.97 -7.51 24.49
CA TRP A 743 8.94 -6.73 25.70
C TRP A 743 8.38 -7.59 26.83
N SER A 744 9.23 -8.23 27.61
CA SER A 744 8.77 -8.88 28.84
C SER A 744 8.54 -7.81 29.89
N ALA A 745 7.29 -7.52 30.18
CA ALA A 745 6.97 -6.84 31.43
C ALA A 745 7.32 -7.78 32.58
N ALA A 746 8.47 -7.61 33.17
CA ALA A 746 8.75 -8.21 34.45
C ALA A 746 7.74 -7.59 35.45
N GLY A 747 6.71 -8.34 35.85
CA GLY A 747 5.97 -8.11 37.06
C GLY A 747 4.65 -7.37 36.99
N VAL A 748 3.81 -7.57 35.96
CA VAL A 748 2.38 -7.21 36.12
C VAL A 748 1.56 -8.50 36.14
N SER A 749 1.51 -9.14 37.29
CA SER A 749 0.47 -10.11 37.66
C SER A 749 -0.58 -9.37 38.51
N GLY A 750 -1.52 -8.77 37.83
CA GLY A 750 -2.72 -8.23 38.45
C GLY A 750 -3.81 -8.26 37.39
N ALA A 751 -4.58 -9.35 37.35
CA ALA A 751 -5.78 -9.39 36.55
C ALA A 751 -6.75 -8.35 37.09
N VAL A 752 -6.89 -7.24 36.35
CA VAL A 752 -8.01 -6.32 36.58
C VAL A 752 -9.26 -7.06 36.10
N ALA A 753 -10.31 -7.10 36.91
CA ALA A 753 -11.57 -7.74 36.54
C ALA A 753 -12.08 -7.11 35.23
N GLY A 754 -12.27 -7.95 34.20
CA GLY A 754 -12.67 -7.52 32.87
C GLY A 754 -11.55 -7.31 31.87
N ALA A 755 -10.27 -7.43 32.24
CA ALA A 755 -9.14 -7.31 31.31
C ALA A 755 -9.10 -8.48 30.32
N LEU A 756 -9.04 -8.15 29.05
CA LEU A 756 -8.86 -9.14 27.98
C LEU A 756 -7.38 -9.64 27.97
N PRO A 757 -7.14 -10.94 27.73
CA PRO A 757 -5.78 -11.46 27.66
C PRO A 757 -5.04 -10.79 26.52
N THR A 758 -3.98 -10.07 26.84
CA THR A 758 -2.98 -9.57 25.89
C THR A 758 -1.91 -10.64 25.75
N GLN A 759 -1.74 -11.18 24.55
CA GLN A 759 -0.61 -12.07 24.29
C GLN A 759 0.68 -11.25 24.25
N HIS A 760 1.62 -11.61 25.06
CA HIS A 760 3.02 -11.14 25.15
C HIS A 760 3.25 -9.67 24.78
N PRO A 761 3.56 -8.81 25.75
CA PRO A 761 3.89 -7.41 25.46
C PRO A 761 5.08 -7.35 24.50
N GLN A 762 4.89 -6.71 23.37
CA GLN A 762 5.92 -6.48 22.36
C GLN A 762 5.87 -5.02 21.91
N VAL A 763 7.01 -4.52 21.50
CA VAL A 763 7.15 -3.23 20.83
C VAL A 763 7.40 -3.52 19.36
N ASP A 764 6.56 -2.99 18.49
CA ASP A 764 6.73 -3.14 17.06
C ASP A 764 6.89 -1.75 16.44
N VAL A 765 8.06 -1.49 15.86
CA VAL A 765 8.40 -0.20 15.26
C VAL A 765 8.83 -0.40 13.82
N GLU A 766 8.59 0.61 12.98
CA GLU A 766 9.04 0.61 11.60
C GLU A 766 10.05 1.74 11.35
N LEU A 767 10.91 1.51 10.38
CA LEU A 767 11.85 2.48 9.86
C LEU A 767 12.04 2.28 8.36
N GLN A 768 12.39 3.35 7.68
CA GLN A 768 12.81 3.28 6.28
C GLN A 768 14.34 3.41 6.23
N ALA A 769 14.99 2.44 5.64
CA ALA A 769 16.41 2.54 5.34
C ALA A 769 16.57 3.11 3.94
N HIS A 770 17.27 4.21 3.86
CA HIS A 770 17.67 4.91 2.63
C HIS A 770 16.49 5.48 1.82
N GLY A 771 16.23 6.74 1.95
CA GLY A 771 15.36 7.45 1.02
C GLY A 771 14.96 8.82 1.55
N LEU A 772 15.17 9.80 0.73
CA LEU A 772 14.44 11.06 0.79
C LEU A 772 13.28 10.95 -0.20
N GLN A 773 12.08 11.23 0.23
CA GLN A 773 10.97 11.40 -0.69
C GLN A 773 11.05 12.79 -1.29
N VAL A 774 11.29 12.88 -2.59
CA VAL A 774 11.34 14.16 -3.30
C VAL A 774 10.09 14.30 -4.14
N LEU A 775 9.31 15.34 -3.83
CA LEU A 775 8.21 15.79 -4.66
C LEU A 775 8.74 16.86 -5.60
N THR A 776 8.78 16.60 -6.90
CA THR A 776 9.05 17.62 -7.91
C THR A 776 7.73 18.10 -8.50
N GLU A 777 7.39 19.35 -8.24
CA GLU A 777 6.29 20.03 -8.91
C GLU A 777 6.86 20.74 -10.14
N HIS A 778 6.40 20.37 -11.34
CA HIS A 778 6.68 21.15 -12.54
C HIS A 778 5.63 22.24 -12.70
N SER A 779 6.07 23.48 -12.69
CA SER A 779 5.23 24.65 -12.99
C SER A 779 4.73 24.60 -14.44
N ALA A 780 3.52 25.12 -14.63
CA ALA A 780 2.74 25.12 -15.85
C ALA A 780 3.54 25.41 -17.13
N GLY A 781 3.42 24.56 -18.12
CA GLY A 781 3.91 24.76 -19.48
C GLY A 781 4.37 23.52 -20.23
N SER A 782 4.45 22.37 -19.62
CA SER A 782 4.72 21.11 -20.29
C SER A 782 3.65 20.06 -19.98
N ASP A 783 3.26 19.28 -20.98
CA ASP A 783 2.38 18.12 -20.87
C ASP A 783 2.96 16.98 -19.99
N ALA A 784 3.99 17.24 -19.24
CA ALA A 784 4.58 16.32 -18.30
C ALA A 784 3.71 16.30 -17.04
N ALA A 785 2.91 15.25 -16.88
CA ALA A 785 2.27 14.91 -15.62
C ALA A 785 3.29 15.02 -14.47
N SER A 786 2.88 15.61 -13.35
CA SER A 786 3.66 15.62 -12.12
C SER A 786 4.12 14.18 -11.86
N ARG A 787 5.41 13.94 -11.95
CA ARG A 787 5.98 12.63 -11.69
C ARG A 787 6.26 12.56 -10.21
N TRP A 788 5.55 11.70 -9.52
CA TRP A 788 5.99 11.22 -8.23
C TRP A 788 7.30 10.47 -8.45
N LEU A 789 8.40 11.04 -7.98
CA LEU A 789 9.65 10.29 -7.83
C LEU A 789 9.56 9.58 -6.47
N PRO A 790 9.30 8.27 -6.45
CA PRO A 790 9.01 7.58 -5.19
C PRO A 790 10.17 7.65 -4.20
N HIS A 791 11.40 7.81 -4.62
CA HIS A 791 12.56 7.91 -3.73
C HIS A 791 13.73 8.64 -4.39
N LEU A 792 14.34 9.58 -3.66
CA LEU A 792 15.69 10.03 -3.96
C LEU A 792 16.67 9.07 -3.28
N ASP A 793 17.55 8.45 -4.06
CA ASP A 793 18.58 7.58 -3.55
C ASP A 793 19.69 8.37 -2.86
N LEU A 794 19.66 8.44 -1.54
CA LEU A 794 20.75 9.04 -0.79
C LEU A 794 22.03 8.18 -0.76
N SER A 795 21.96 6.90 -1.14
CA SER A 795 23.17 6.12 -1.42
C SER A 795 23.94 6.69 -2.63
N VAL A 796 23.23 7.39 -3.52
CA VAL A 796 23.81 8.24 -4.56
C VAL A 796 24.44 9.50 -3.95
N SER A 797 24.18 9.86 -2.69
CA SER A 797 24.78 11.04 -2.04
C SER A 797 26.30 10.91 -1.89
N GLN A 798 26.85 9.72 -1.83
CA GLN A 798 28.30 9.52 -1.97
C GLN A 798 28.82 9.82 -3.38
N GLN A 799 27.95 9.84 -4.38
CA GLN A 799 28.26 10.18 -5.78
C GLN A 799 27.81 11.60 -6.16
N LEU A 800 27.01 12.26 -5.34
CA LEU A 800 26.65 13.68 -5.46
C LEU A 800 27.79 14.58 -4.92
N THR A 801 29.00 14.32 -5.38
CA THR A 801 30.08 15.30 -5.23
C THR A 801 29.80 16.48 -6.16
N ALA A 802 30.06 17.71 -5.67
CA ALA A 802 29.95 18.91 -6.48
C ALA A 802 30.67 18.72 -7.84
N GLY A 803 29.95 18.94 -8.95
CA GLY A 803 30.41 18.69 -10.30
C GLY A 803 30.02 17.32 -10.89
N SER A 804 29.24 16.47 -10.23
CA SER A 804 28.62 15.31 -10.87
C SER A 804 27.40 15.73 -11.70
N GLN A 805 27.16 15.09 -12.84
CA GLN A 805 26.04 15.41 -13.73
C GLN A 805 24.67 15.27 -13.01
N ALA A 806 24.55 14.36 -12.04
CA ALA A 806 23.36 14.20 -11.24
C ALA A 806 23.18 15.33 -10.21
N HIS A 807 24.27 15.81 -9.61
CA HIS A 807 24.26 16.96 -8.71
C HIS A 807 23.90 18.26 -9.45
N ASP A 808 24.50 18.47 -10.61
CA ASP A 808 24.27 19.67 -11.42
C ASP A 808 22.84 19.71 -12.01
N SER A 809 22.26 18.53 -12.33
CA SER A 809 20.87 18.40 -12.74
C SER A 809 19.92 18.73 -11.59
N LEU A 810 20.14 18.19 -10.41
CA LEU A 810 19.31 18.47 -9.23
C LEU A 810 19.40 19.94 -8.81
N TRP A 811 20.60 20.53 -8.80
CA TRP A 811 20.78 21.94 -8.50
C TRP A 811 20.24 22.87 -9.58
N SER A 812 20.27 22.48 -10.83
CA SER A 812 19.64 23.18 -11.93
C SER A 812 18.13 23.23 -11.76
N GLU A 813 17.50 22.12 -11.39
CA GLU A 813 16.07 22.04 -11.10
C GLU A 813 15.69 22.85 -9.84
N LEU A 814 16.48 22.78 -8.78
CA LEU A 814 16.30 23.56 -7.55
C LEU A 814 16.46 25.07 -7.79
N SER A 815 17.35 25.46 -8.69
CA SER A 815 17.67 26.88 -8.98
C SER A 815 16.69 27.55 -9.97
N THR A 816 15.92 26.79 -10.73
CA THR A 816 14.95 27.31 -11.71
C THR A 816 13.59 27.69 -11.13
N GLY A 817 13.41 27.60 -9.80
CA GLY A 817 12.18 27.97 -9.13
C GLY A 817 11.07 26.92 -9.23
N ALA A 818 11.38 25.75 -9.74
CA ALA A 818 10.54 24.58 -9.53
C ALA A 818 10.54 24.27 -8.03
N GLY A 819 9.41 24.32 -7.36
CA GLY A 819 9.33 24.02 -5.94
C GLY A 819 9.67 22.57 -5.69
N VAL A 820 10.82 22.30 -5.09
CA VAL A 820 11.18 20.97 -4.59
C VAL A 820 10.91 20.96 -3.09
N ARG A 821 9.97 20.10 -2.67
CA ARG A 821 9.75 19.84 -1.25
C ARG A 821 10.44 18.54 -0.87
N LEU A 822 11.32 18.62 0.13
CA LEU A 822 11.96 17.46 0.74
C LEU A 822 11.14 17.04 1.98
N ARG A 823 10.71 15.79 2.03
CA ARG A 823 10.11 15.17 3.22
C ARG A 823 11.10 14.27 3.93
#